data_424ae290b6480e98b6e2a4a69abff54d
#
_entry.id   424ae290b6480e98b6e2a4a69abff54d
#
_cell.length_a   1.000
_cell.length_b   1.000
_cell.length_c   1.000
_cell.angle_alpha   90.00
_cell.angle_beta   90.00
_cell.angle_gamma   90.00
#
_symmetry.space_group_name_H-M   'P 1'
#
loop_
_entity.id
_entity.type
_entity.pdbx_description
1 polymer ?
#
loop_
_entity_poly.entity_id
_entity_poly.type
_entity_poly.pdbx_seq_one_letter_code
_entity_poly.pdbx_strand_id
1 'polypeptide(L)'
;MKLAAIVLALLPGIASAATWTSQGFPAFTAEGTGKFASHAELMKGTRSLTLNFDHQCWQPANAIKLNQMLSLIPCEGTPPQWRLFKDGSYTLEIDTRSGTPTLMITVPREAEPMANMVRQCPTWDGSPLTLEVAQTFPEGSVVRDFYSGQTAMVKNGQITLQPALASNGLLLLERAETDAPAPFDWHNATVYFVLTDRFENGDPSNDQSYGRHKDGMEEIGTFHGGDLRGLTRKLDYLQQLGVNALWISAPFEQIHGWVGGGTKGDFPHYAYHGYYTQDWTTLDANMGSEADLRALIDGAHQRGIRILFDVVMNHTGYATLADMQEYQFGALYLSGDELKKTLGNRWTDWKPTVGQSWHSFNDYINFSDKTAWEKWWGKAWIRTDIGDYDNPGFDDLTMSLAFLPDLKTESTIPSGLPVFYQHKADTRAKAIEGYTPRDYLIHWLSQWVRDYGVDGFRVDTAKHVELPAWQQLKTQASAALVEWKKANPDKALDDKPFWMTGEAWGHGVMQSDYYRHGFDAMINFDYQEQAAKAADCLSGMDLTWQQMAEKLQGFNVLSYLSSHDTRLFREGGDKAAELLLLAPGAVQIFYGDESSRPFGPTGSDPLQGTRSDMNWQDISGKSADNVAHWQRLGQFRARHPAIGAGQQTTLSLKQGYGFVRQHGDDTVMVIWAGQH
;
A
#
# COMPACT_ATOMS: atom_id res chain seq x y z
N MET A 1 -15.72 20.02 51.38
CA MET A 1 -16.93 19.35 51.86
C MET A 1 -16.82 17.88 51.50
N LYS A 2 -16.90 17.03 52.46
CA LYS A 2 -16.78 15.58 52.57
C LYS A 2 -16.58 14.74 51.31
N LEU A 3 -15.34 14.24 51.13
CA LEU A 3 -15.03 13.03 50.40
C LEU A 3 -15.62 11.84 51.15
N ALA A 4 -16.54 11.12 50.52
CA ALA A 4 -16.98 9.82 51.03
C ALA A 4 -16.04 8.76 50.43
N ALA A 5 -15.19 8.19 51.27
CA ALA A 5 -14.44 7.00 50.94
C ALA A 5 -15.41 5.81 50.86
N ILE A 6 -15.57 5.26 49.66
CA ILE A 6 -16.30 3.99 49.48
C ILE A 6 -15.31 2.85 49.71
N VAL A 7 -15.44 2.27 50.92
CA VAL A 7 -14.79 0.97 51.25
C VAL A 7 -15.62 -0.12 50.59
N LEU A 8 -15.11 -0.79 49.60
CA LEU A 8 -15.72 -2.00 49.03
C LEU A 8 -15.47 -3.17 49.98
N ALA A 9 -16.49 -3.53 50.76
CA ALA A 9 -16.51 -4.76 51.54
C ALA A 9 -16.87 -5.93 50.62
N LEU A 10 -15.98 -6.91 50.53
CA LEU A 10 -16.20 -8.19 49.85
C LEU A 10 -17.12 -9.06 50.68
N LEU A 11 -18.34 -9.36 50.23
CA LEU A 11 -19.18 -10.46 50.64
C LEU A 11 -19.16 -11.55 49.58
N PRO A 12 -19.07 -12.84 49.94
CA PRO A 12 -19.04 -13.94 48.99
C PRO A 12 -20.47 -14.34 48.60
N GLY A 13 -20.85 -14.13 47.35
CA GLY A 13 -22.13 -14.58 46.79
C GLY A 13 -22.27 -14.17 45.36
N ILE A 14 -22.14 -15.10 44.44
CA ILE A 14 -22.50 -15.12 43.02
C ILE A 14 -22.95 -13.76 42.46
N ALA A 15 -21.98 -12.92 42.13
CA ALA A 15 -22.19 -11.72 41.35
C ALA A 15 -21.49 -11.91 40.00
N SER A 16 -22.17 -11.59 38.90
CA SER A 16 -21.53 -11.43 37.60
C SER A 16 -20.32 -10.51 37.81
N ALA A 17 -19.13 -11.01 37.58
CA ALA A 17 -17.91 -10.25 37.84
C ALA A 17 -17.95 -8.96 36.98
N ALA A 18 -18.03 -7.82 37.66
CA ALA A 18 -17.90 -6.53 36.97
C ALA A 18 -16.57 -6.51 36.26
N THR A 19 -16.59 -6.29 34.94
CA THR A 19 -15.40 -6.29 34.11
C THR A 19 -15.12 -4.88 33.60
N TRP A 20 -13.83 -4.54 33.49
CA TRP A 20 -13.41 -3.33 32.81
C TRP A 20 -13.67 -3.45 31.30
N THR A 21 -14.22 -2.41 30.72
CA THR A 21 -14.45 -2.32 29.27
C THR A 21 -13.96 -0.98 28.74
N SER A 22 -13.58 -0.93 27.46
CA SER A 22 -13.23 0.31 26.75
C SER A 22 -13.64 0.20 25.30
N GLN A 23 -14.03 1.31 24.71
CA GLN A 23 -14.34 1.34 23.29
C GLN A 23 -13.05 1.14 22.46
N GLY A 24 -13.07 0.19 21.54
CA GLY A 24 -11.94 -0.11 20.68
C GLY A 24 -10.89 -1.06 21.27
N PHE A 25 -11.18 -1.67 22.43
CA PHE A 25 -10.33 -2.68 23.07
C PHE A 25 -11.12 -3.93 23.38
N PRO A 26 -10.48 -5.11 23.34
CA PRO A 26 -11.08 -6.33 23.85
C PRO A 26 -11.46 -6.20 25.33
N ALA A 27 -12.40 -7.01 25.79
CA ALA A 27 -12.78 -7.04 27.20
C ALA A 27 -11.58 -7.38 28.08
N PHE A 28 -11.47 -6.73 29.23
CA PHE A 28 -10.41 -7.01 30.19
C PHE A 28 -10.68 -8.34 30.91
N THR A 29 -9.65 -9.14 31.03
CA THR A 29 -9.67 -10.40 31.79
C THR A 29 -9.01 -10.20 33.16
N ALA A 30 -9.55 -10.84 34.20
CA ALA A 30 -8.95 -10.80 35.53
C ALA A 30 -7.70 -11.67 35.57
N GLU A 31 -6.56 -11.11 35.96
CA GLU A 31 -5.27 -11.80 36.12
C GLU A 31 -4.92 -12.04 37.59
N GLY A 32 -5.89 -11.89 38.46
CA GLY A 32 -5.76 -12.04 39.90
C GLY A 32 -6.60 -11.05 40.69
N THR A 33 -6.49 -11.04 42.00
CA THR A 33 -7.28 -10.13 42.84
C THR A 33 -6.92 -8.68 42.55
N GLY A 34 -7.85 -7.93 41.96
CA GLY A 34 -7.72 -6.51 41.67
C GLY A 34 -6.80 -6.16 40.50
N LYS A 35 -6.38 -7.14 39.69
CA LYS A 35 -5.65 -6.93 38.46
C LYS A 35 -6.44 -7.39 37.23
N PHE A 36 -6.42 -6.59 36.21
CA PHE A 36 -7.15 -6.85 34.96
C PHE A 36 -6.25 -6.48 33.76
N ALA A 37 -6.27 -7.30 32.71
CA ALA A 37 -5.52 -7.01 31.50
C ALA A 37 -6.38 -7.16 30.24
N SER A 38 -6.06 -6.35 29.25
CA SER A 38 -6.58 -6.47 27.89
C SER A 38 -5.41 -6.41 26.90
N HIS A 39 -5.39 -7.33 25.96
CA HIS A 39 -4.39 -7.39 24.90
C HIS A 39 -5.01 -6.91 23.60
N ALA A 40 -4.44 -5.90 22.97
CA ALA A 40 -4.98 -5.30 21.76
C ALA A 40 -3.89 -5.06 20.72
N GLU A 41 -4.20 -5.42 19.48
CA GLU A 41 -3.43 -4.98 18.32
C GLU A 41 -3.86 -3.56 17.97
N LEU A 42 -2.95 -2.61 18.09
CA LEU A 42 -3.21 -1.19 17.87
C LEU A 42 -2.34 -0.63 16.77
N MET A 43 -2.96 0.18 15.94
CA MET A 43 -2.25 0.95 14.92
C MET A 43 -1.69 2.25 15.50
N LYS A 44 -0.56 2.72 14.97
CA LYS A 44 -0.05 4.05 15.29
C LYS A 44 -1.10 5.13 15.02
N GLY A 45 -1.06 6.18 15.77
CA GLY A 45 -2.02 7.28 15.67
C GLY A 45 -2.32 7.90 17.03
N THR A 46 -3.12 8.97 17.01
CA THR A 46 -3.59 9.64 18.22
C THR A 46 -4.93 9.05 18.66
N ARG A 47 -5.07 8.78 19.93
CA ARG A 47 -6.26 8.15 20.53
C ARG A 47 -6.61 8.84 21.85
N SER A 48 -7.88 8.76 22.23
CA SER A 48 -8.34 8.97 23.60
C SER A 48 -8.71 7.63 24.21
N LEU A 49 -8.57 7.51 25.51
CA LEU A 49 -8.92 6.29 26.23
C LEU A 49 -9.89 6.61 27.38
N THR A 50 -11.04 5.98 27.33
CA THR A 50 -11.99 5.93 28.43
C THR A 50 -12.25 4.47 28.80
N LEU A 51 -12.41 4.23 30.06
CA LEU A 51 -12.61 2.90 30.64
C LEU A 51 -13.93 2.92 31.40
N ASN A 52 -14.69 1.83 31.35
CA ASN A 52 -15.93 1.70 32.10
C ASN A 52 -15.83 0.53 33.04
N PHE A 53 -16.20 0.73 34.28
CA PHE A 53 -16.31 -0.29 35.32
C PHE A 53 -17.53 -0.02 36.17
N ASP A 54 -18.43 -0.98 36.31
CA ASP A 54 -19.66 -0.88 37.08
C ASP A 54 -20.47 0.38 36.84
N HIS A 55 -20.72 0.66 35.54
CA HIS A 55 -21.45 1.85 35.06
C HIS A 55 -20.76 3.19 35.33
N GLN A 56 -19.54 3.21 35.84
CA GLN A 56 -18.74 4.40 36.05
C GLN A 56 -17.68 4.53 34.96
N CYS A 57 -17.58 5.76 34.39
CA CYS A 57 -16.55 6.10 33.43
C CYS A 57 -15.27 6.57 34.13
N TRP A 58 -14.12 6.07 33.66
CA TRP A 58 -12.79 6.39 34.15
C TRP A 58 -11.90 6.85 32.99
N GLN A 59 -11.00 7.78 33.25
CA GLN A 59 -10.00 8.24 32.28
C GLN A 59 -8.63 8.42 32.96
N PRO A 60 -7.52 8.35 32.20
CA PRO A 60 -6.21 8.68 32.73
C PRO A 60 -6.17 10.14 33.25
N ALA A 61 -5.55 10.34 34.41
CA ALA A 61 -5.41 11.66 35.00
C ALA A 61 -4.49 12.59 34.18
N ASN A 62 -3.57 12.03 33.40
CA ASN A 62 -2.60 12.75 32.58
C ASN A 62 -2.43 12.06 31.22
N ALA A 63 -1.69 12.71 30.32
CA ALA A 63 -1.33 12.13 29.04
C ALA A 63 -0.63 10.79 29.19
N ILE A 64 -1.06 9.80 28.41
CA ILE A 64 -0.57 8.41 28.48
C ILE A 64 0.86 8.34 27.96
N LYS A 65 1.74 7.74 28.77
CA LYS A 65 3.08 7.33 28.37
C LYS A 65 3.22 5.82 28.53
N LEU A 66 3.80 5.16 27.53
CA LEU A 66 4.04 3.71 27.58
C LEU A 66 4.97 3.34 28.73
N ASN A 67 4.72 2.17 29.33
CA ASN A 67 5.47 1.61 30.45
C ASN A 67 5.51 2.51 31.71
N GLN A 68 4.54 3.41 31.82
CA GLN A 68 4.37 4.27 33.00
C GLN A 68 3.00 4.03 33.62
N MET A 69 2.98 3.88 34.94
CA MET A 69 1.74 3.75 35.71
C MET A 69 1.07 5.12 35.84
N LEU A 70 -0.21 5.16 35.54
CA LEU A 70 -1.04 6.38 35.57
C LEU A 70 -2.25 6.14 36.48
N SER A 71 -2.59 7.13 37.28
CA SER A 71 -3.84 7.09 38.06
C SER A 71 -5.02 7.28 37.12
N LEU A 72 -6.11 6.55 37.39
CA LEU A 72 -7.41 6.75 36.75
C LEU A 72 -8.27 7.65 37.64
N ILE A 73 -8.97 8.56 37.02
CA ILE A 73 -9.94 9.48 37.65
C ILE A 73 -11.31 9.29 37.01
N PRO A 74 -12.40 9.60 37.69
CA PRO A 74 -13.71 9.68 37.02
C PRO A 74 -13.67 10.59 35.81
N CYS A 75 -14.42 10.25 34.74
CA CYS A 75 -14.41 11.04 33.52
C CYS A 75 -14.90 12.47 33.78
N GLU A 76 -14.06 13.45 33.48
CA GLU A 76 -14.35 14.87 33.53
C GLU A 76 -13.77 15.54 32.27
N GLY A 77 -14.64 16.21 31.49
CA GLY A 77 -14.20 16.90 30.28
C GLY A 77 -13.70 15.97 29.16
N THR A 78 -12.77 16.47 28.36
CA THR A 78 -12.19 15.70 27.24
C THR A 78 -11.07 14.80 27.76
N PRO A 79 -11.11 13.48 27.47
CA PRO A 79 -10.05 12.55 27.89
C PRO A 79 -8.70 12.96 27.33
N PRO A 80 -7.61 12.76 28.10
CA PRO A 80 -6.26 12.98 27.59
C PRO A 80 -6.00 12.16 26.34
N GLN A 81 -5.42 12.80 25.35
CA GLN A 81 -4.97 12.12 24.13
C GLN A 81 -3.60 11.50 24.33
N TRP A 82 -3.37 10.36 23.69
CA TRP A 82 -2.08 9.70 23.61
C TRP A 82 -1.75 9.31 22.19
N ARG A 83 -0.49 9.27 21.89
CA ARG A 83 0.00 8.96 20.55
C ARG A 83 0.82 7.69 20.57
N LEU A 84 0.40 6.73 19.74
CA LEU A 84 1.19 5.56 19.41
C LEU A 84 2.07 5.86 18.20
N PHE A 85 3.35 5.56 18.31
CA PHE A 85 4.33 5.80 17.27
C PHE A 85 4.59 4.56 16.41
N LYS A 86 4.12 3.40 16.83
CA LYS A 86 4.35 2.11 16.18
C LYS A 86 3.09 1.25 16.27
N ASP A 87 2.79 0.50 15.22
CA ASP A 87 1.77 -0.54 15.25
C ASP A 87 2.28 -1.72 16.06
N GLY A 88 1.38 -2.46 16.69
CA GLY A 88 1.76 -3.67 17.41
C GLY A 88 0.79 -4.10 18.50
N SER A 89 1.16 -5.16 19.17
CA SER A 89 0.47 -5.71 20.33
C SER A 89 0.77 -4.90 21.57
N TYR A 90 -0.27 -4.40 22.22
CA TYR A 90 -0.18 -3.64 23.46
C TYR A 90 -0.98 -4.34 24.55
N THR A 91 -0.44 -4.32 25.77
CA THR A 91 -1.14 -4.81 26.94
C THR A 91 -1.54 -3.62 27.81
N LEU A 92 -2.84 -3.53 28.11
CA LEU A 92 -3.41 -2.56 29.03
C LEU A 92 -3.65 -3.27 30.36
N GLU A 93 -2.97 -2.87 31.41
CA GLU A 93 -3.10 -3.43 32.75
C GLU A 93 -3.78 -2.43 33.68
N ILE A 94 -4.82 -2.85 34.38
CA ILE A 94 -5.49 -2.05 35.42
C ILE A 94 -5.25 -2.74 36.79
N ASP A 95 -4.78 -1.93 37.73
CA ASP A 95 -4.58 -2.37 39.11
C ASP A 95 -5.45 -1.52 40.06
N THR A 96 -6.35 -2.19 40.79
CA THR A 96 -7.29 -1.56 41.72
C THR A 96 -6.92 -1.77 43.19
N ARG A 97 -5.80 -2.41 43.50
CA ARG A 97 -5.41 -2.80 44.86
C ARG A 97 -5.03 -1.61 45.72
N SER A 98 -4.63 -0.50 45.17
CA SER A 98 -4.17 0.70 45.90
C SER A 98 -5.29 1.69 46.28
N GLY A 99 -6.55 1.32 46.07
CA GLY A 99 -7.70 2.17 46.38
C GLY A 99 -8.05 3.19 45.28
N THR A 100 -7.07 3.67 44.55
CA THR A 100 -7.27 4.43 43.31
C THR A 100 -6.85 3.54 42.16
N PRO A 101 -7.72 3.28 41.16
CA PRO A 101 -7.34 2.44 40.04
C PRO A 101 -6.18 3.09 39.24
N THR A 102 -5.25 2.27 38.82
CA THR A 102 -4.13 2.71 37.98
C THR A 102 -4.14 1.95 36.66
N LEU A 103 -3.65 2.60 35.61
CA LEU A 103 -3.48 2.03 34.27
C LEU A 103 -2.01 2.04 33.90
N MET A 104 -1.54 0.95 33.35
CA MET A 104 -0.26 0.85 32.66
C MET A 104 -0.48 0.29 31.26
N ILE A 105 0.12 0.91 30.26
CA ILE A 105 0.12 0.37 28.89
C ILE A 105 1.54 -0.05 28.58
N THR A 106 1.69 -1.34 28.36
CA THR A 106 2.99 -1.94 28.04
C THR A 106 3.01 -2.37 26.56
N VAL A 107 4.13 -2.15 25.93
CA VAL A 107 4.48 -2.86 24.70
C VAL A 107 5.03 -4.22 25.16
N PRO A 108 4.69 -5.35 24.55
CA PRO A 108 5.43 -6.57 24.79
C PRO A 108 6.90 -6.22 24.62
N ARG A 109 7.72 -6.52 25.64
CA ARG A 109 9.16 -6.41 25.46
C ARG A 109 9.47 -7.16 24.18
N GLU A 110 9.94 -6.47 23.15
CA GLU A 110 10.65 -7.15 22.07
C GLU A 110 11.62 -8.04 22.81
N ALA A 111 11.55 -9.35 22.58
CA ALA A 111 12.54 -10.27 23.16
C ALA A 111 13.86 -9.57 22.93
N GLU A 112 14.61 -9.28 24.00
CA GLU A 112 15.86 -8.51 23.88
C GLU A 112 16.58 -9.06 22.67
N PRO A 113 17.00 -8.23 21.70
CA PRO A 113 17.72 -8.75 20.56
C PRO A 113 18.82 -9.59 21.17
N MET A 114 18.73 -10.92 20.96
CA MET A 114 19.76 -11.84 21.52
C MET A 114 21.08 -11.22 21.15
N ALA A 115 21.84 -10.81 22.15
CA ALA A 115 23.05 -10.03 22.04
C ALA A 115 23.83 -10.48 20.82
N ASN A 116 24.08 -9.58 19.87
CA ASN A 116 24.90 -9.70 18.69
C ASN A 116 25.71 -10.99 18.56
N MET A 117 25.06 -12.13 18.43
CA MET A 117 25.66 -13.23 17.71
C MET A 117 25.60 -12.77 16.24
N VAL A 118 26.71 -12.26 15.73
CA VAL A 118 26.94 -12.19 14.30
C VAL A 118 26.62 -13.58 13.80
N ARG A 119 25.42 -13.77 13.23
CA ARG A 119 25.04 -15.01 12.60
C ARG A 119 25.96 -15.14 11.42
N GLN A 120 27.00 -15.94 11.57
CA GLN A 120 27.80 -16.34 10.43
C GLN A 120 26.90 -17.21 9.58
N CYS A 121 26.50 -16.70 8.43
CA CYS A 121 25.77 -17.46 7.44
C CYS A 121 26.79 -18.17 6.54
N PRO A 122 27.01 -19.48 6.75
CA PRO A 122 27.98 -20.22 5.93
C PRO A 122 27.54 -20.15 4.46
N THR A 123 28.48 -19.88 3.59
CA THR A 123 28.28 -19.96 2.14
C THR A 123 28.22 -21.43 1.71
N TRP A 124 27.48 -21.71 0.65
CA TRP A 124 27.53 -23.02 0.01
C TRP A 124 28.91 -23.28 -0.57
N ASP A 125 29.44 -24.48 -0.37
CA ASP A 125 30.78 -24.90 -0.80
C ASP A 125 30.82 -25.48 -2.21
N GLY A 126 29.69 -25.48 -2.94
CA GLY A 126 29.56 -26.03 -4.28
C GLY A 126 29.28 -27.53 -4.32
N SER A 127 29.10 -28.19 -3.18
CA SER A 127 28.87 -29.64 -3.13
C SER A 127 27.41 -30.03 -3.39
N PRO A 128 27.14 -31.26 -3.86
CA PRO A 128 25.79 -31.82 -3.92
C PRO A 128 25.18 -31.96 -2.55
N LEU A 129 23.83 -31.82 -2.49
CA LEU A 129 23.05 -32.01 -1.28
C LEU A 129 22.29 -33.33 -1.29
N THR A 130 22.38 -34.07 -0.18
CA THR A 130 21.49 -35.19 0.11
C THR A 130 20.47 -34.75 1.15
N LEU A 131 19.20 -34.85 0.79
CA LEU A 131 18.07 -34.32 1.56
C LEU A 131 17.13 -35.46 1.99
N GLU A 132 16.70 -35.43 3.22
CA GLU A 132 15.59 -36.26 3.73
C GLU A 132 14.28 -35.64 3.27
N VAL A 133 13.51 -36.37 2.44
CA VAL A 133 12.29 -35.85 1.82
C VAL A 133 11.06 -36.74 2.03
N ALA A 134 11.20 -37.83 2.77
CA ALA A 134 10.16 -38.85 2.97
C ALA A 134 8.83 -38.30 3.49
N GLN A 135 8.87 -37.24 4.30
CA GLN A 135 7.66 -36.60 4.84
C GLN A 135 6.94 -35.69 3.82
N THR A 136 7.63 -35.30 2.76
CA THR A 136 7.13 -34.36 1.77
C THR A 136 6.85 -35.02 0.43
N PHE A 137 7.75 -35.85 -0.02
CA PHE A 137 7.66 -36.56 -1.31
C PHE A 137 7.67 -38.09 -1.09
N PRO A 138 6.66 -38.81 -1.65
CA PRO A 138 6.56 -40.26 -1.49
C PRO A 138 7.75 -41.01 -2.08
N GLU A 139 8.05 -42.19 -1.50
CA GLU A 139 9.03 -43.10 -2.03
C GLU A 139 8.75 -43.47 -3.50
N GLY A 140 9.77 -43.44 -4.34
CA GLY A 140 9.67 -43.72 -5.78
C GLY A 140 9.15 -42.56 -6.63
N SER A 141 8.70 -41.46 -6.02
CA SER A 141 8.33 -40.26 -6.80
C SER A 141 9.55 -39.51 -7.33
N VAL A 142 9.35 -38.75 -8.42
CA VAL A 142 10.40 -37.93 -9.01
C VAL A 142 10.24 -36.48 -8.53
N VAL A 143 11.29 -35.96 -7.93
CA VAL A 143 11.39 -34.57 -7.47
C VAL A 143 12.22 -33.78 -8.47
N ARG A 144 11.76 -32.58 -8.81
CA ARG A 144 12.48 -31.65 -9.68
C ARG A 144 12.92 -30.43 -8.89
N ASP A 145 14.16 -30.02 -9.08
CA ASP A 145 14.56 -28.64 -8.76
C ASP A 145 14.11 -27.74 -9.90
N PHE A 146 13.11 -26.93 -9.65
CA PHE A 146 12.56 -26.01 -10.66
C PHE A 146 13.61 -25.01 -11.16
N TYR A 147 14.56 -24.61 -10.29
CA TYR A 147 15.58 -23.63 -10.66
C TYR A 147 16.50 -24.15 -11.78
N SER A 148 17.01 -25.34 -11.65
CA SER A 148 17.95 -25.95 -12.58
C SER A 148 17.31 -26.91 -13.59
N GLY A 149 16.11 -27.40 -13.29
CA GLY A 149 15.45 -28.47 -14.05
C GLY A 149 15.96 -29.89 -13.73
N GLN A 150 16.93 -30.07 -12.84
CA GLN A 150 17.40 -31.37 -12.42
C GLN A 150 16.32 -32.16 -11.70
N THR A 151 16.33 -33.49 -11.90
CA THR A 151 15.39 -34.40 -11.25
C THR A 151 16.14 -35.50 -10.49
N ALA A 152 15.50 -35.97 -9.42
CA ALA A 152 15.95 -37.11 -8.63
C ALA A 152 14.76 -37.94 -8.18
N MET A 153 14.94 -39.28 -8.18
CA MET A 153 13.93 -40.19 -7.64
C MET A 153 14.15 -40.37 -6.14
N VAL A 154 13.06 -40.30 -5.36
CA VAL A 154 13.10 -40.60 -3.93
C VAL A 154 13.44 -42.09 -3.71
N LYS A 155 14.55 -42.35 -3.02
CA LYS A 155 15.03 -43.67 -2.65
C LYS A 155 15.42 -43.71 -1.18
N ASN A 156 14.84 -44.63 -0.44
CA ASN A 156 15.03 -44.72 1.03
C ASN A 156 14.72 -43.41 1.73
N GLY A 157 13.70 -42.66 1.26
CA GLY A 157 13.30 -41.39 1.77
C GLY A 157 14.22 -40.21 1.45
N GLN A 158 15.21 -40.38 0.61
CA GLN A 158 16.23 -39.38 0.28
C GLN A 158 16.30 -39.05 -1.22
N ILE A 159 16.79 -37.86 -1.52
CA ILE A 159 17.23 -37.42 -2.85
C ILE A 159 18.62 -36.78 -2.76
N THR A 160 19.37 -36.82 -3.86
CA THR A 160 20.64 -36.10 -4.01
C THR A 160 20.55 -35.21 -5.25
N LEU A 161 20.79 -33.91 -5.08
CA LEU A 161 20.76 -32.90 -6.14
C LEU A 161 21.99 -31.99 -6.05
N GLN A 162 22.40 -31.46 -7.19
CA GLN A 162 23.44 -30.45 -7.30
C GLN A 162 22.79 -29.09 -7.55
N PRO A 163 22.81 -28.15 -6.59
CA PRO A 163 22.33 -26.81 -6.85
C PRO A 163 23.03 -26.17 -8.05
N ALA A 164 22.30 -25.36 -8.82
CA ALA A 164 22.91 -24.59 -9.89
C ALA A 164 23.84 -23.51 -9.32
N LEU A 165 24.96 -23.24 -9.97
CA LEU A 165 25.87 -22.15 -9.54
C LEU A 165 25.14 -20.80 -9.51
N ALA A 166 24.29 -20.54 -10.51
CA ALA A 166 23.50 -19.30 -10.59
C ALA A 166 22.47 -19.16 -9.47
N SER A 167 22.09 -20.24 -8.77
CA SER A 167 21.18 -20.20 -7.64
C SER A 167 21.88 -19.95 -6.29
N ASN A 168 23.20 -19.95 -6.28
CA ASN A 168 24.02 -19.82 -5.07
C ASN A 168 23.58 -20.78 -3.94
N GLY A 169 23.28 -22.04 -4.32
CA GLY A 169 22.90 -23.10 -3.39
C GLY A 169 21.38 -23.18 -3.09
N LEU A 170 20.55 -22.38 -3.76
CA LEU A 170 19.08 -22.47 -3.65
C LEU A 170 18.57 -23.65 -4.49
N LEU A 171 17.68 -24.43 -3.88
CA LEU A 171 16.87 -25.47 -4.54
C LEU A 171 15.39 -25.15 -4.34
N LEU A 172 14.62 -25.18 -5.44
CA LEU A 172 13.17 -24.99 -5.47
C LEU A 172 12.50 -26.31 -5.85
N LEU A 173 12.15 -27.13 -4.86
CA LEU A 173 11.75 -28.52 -5.08
C LEU A 173 10.24 -28.67 -5.23
N GLU A 174 9.85 -29.36 -6.29
CA GLU A 174 8.47 -29.71 -6.64
C GLU A 174 8.37 -31.15 -7.13
N ARG A 175 7.15 -31.71 -7.20
CA ARG A 175 6.95 -32.98 -7.92
C ARG A 175 7.16 -32.76 -9.41
N ALA A 176 7.93 -33.61 -10.05
CA ALA A 176 8.24 -33.47 -11.48
C ALA A 176 7.01 -33.64 -12.40
N GLU A 177 5.96 -34.28 -11.91
CA GLU A 177 4.71 -34.52 -12.64
C GLU A 177 3.75 -33.31 -12.64
N THR A 178 4.10 -32.23 -11.94
CA THR A 178 3.27 -31.05 -11.84
C THR A 178 3.45 -30.15 -13.07
N ASP A 179 2.80 -30.51 -14.19
CA ASP A 179 2.95 -29.74 -15.44
C ASP A 179 1.90 -28.65 -15.63
N ALA A 180 0.76 -28.71 -14.94
CA ALA A 180 -0.26 -27.67 -15.02
C ALA A 180 -0.03 -26.60 -13.95
N PRO A 181 -0.05 -25.29 -14.30
CA PRO A 181 -0.05 -24.24 -13.30
C PRO A 181 -1.32 -24.36 -12.45
N ALA A 182 -1.14 -24.20 -11.14
CA ALA A 182 -2.28 -24.16 -10.22
C ALA A 182 -3.17 -22.92 -10.50
N PRO A 183 -4.46 -22.97 -10.13
CA PRO A 183 -5.33 -21.81 -10.23
C PRO A 183 -4.76 -20.63 -9.45
N PHE A 184 -4.99 -19.43 -9.97
CA PHE A 184 -4.59 -18.19 -9.30
C PHE A 184 -5.26 -18.04 -7.93
N ASP A 185 -4.47 -17.60 -6.95
CA ASP A 185 -4.94 -17.23 -5.61
C ASP A 185 -4.35 -15.87 -5.22
N TRP A 186 -5.18 -14.95 -4.77
CA TRP A 186 -4.72 -13.63 -4.32
C TRP A 186 -3.73 -13.69 -3.15
N HIS A 187 -3.79 -14.72 -2.29
CA HIS A 187 -2.79 -14.94 -1.25
C HIS A 187 -1.39 -15.25 -1.79
N ASN A 188 -1.32 -15.68 -3.04
CA ASN A 188 -0.07 -15.97 -3.74
C ASN A 188 0.25 -14.97 -4.86
N ALA A 189 -0.50 -13.86 -4.93
CA ALA A 189 -0.32 -12.89 -6.01
C ALA A 189 1.07 -12.27 -5.99
N THR A 190 1.62 -12.10 -7.19
CA THR A 190 2.78 -11.26 -7.44
C THR A 190 2.29 -10.02 -8.16
N VAL A 191 2.15 -8.94 -7.41
CA VAL A 191 1.72 -7.63 -7.90
C VAL A 191 2.95 -6.84 -8.33
N TYR A 192 2.95 -6.34 -9.57
CA TYR A 192 3.98 -5.44 -10.05
C TYR A 192 3.43 -4.01 -10.02
N PHE A 193 4.04 -3.15 -9.23
CA PHE A 193 3.65 -1.75 -9.12
C PHE A 193 4.53 -0.88 -10.01
N VAL A 194 3.90 -0.15 -10.91
CA VAL A 194 4.56 0.83 -11.79
C VAL A 194 4.07 2.25 -11.51
N LEU A 195 4.97 3.19 -11.51
CA LEU A 195 4.64 4.56 -11.88
C LEU A 195 4.63 4.61 -13.41
N THR A 196 3.44 4.67 -13.99
CA THR A 196 3.24 4.53 -15.45
C THR A 196 4.10 5.48 -16.24
N ASP A 197 4.19 6.73 -15.78
CA ASP A 197 5.01 7.78 -16.39
C ASP A 197 6.52 7.44 -16.48
N ARG A 198 7.01 6.60 -15.57
CA ARG A 198 8.43 6.28 -15.40
C ARG A 198 8.83 4.93 -15.98
N PHE A 199 7.91 4.21 -16.60
CA PHE A 199 8.14 2.82 -17.01
C PHE A 199 8.56 2.68 -18.46
N GLU A 200 7.68 2.98 -19.41
CA GLU A 200 7.96 2.88 -20.85
C GLU A 200 7.10 3.86 -21.65
N ASN A 201 7.75 4.63 -22.51
CA ASN A 201 7.07 5.53 -23.45
C ASN A 201 6.64 4.76 -24.70
N GLY A 202 5.35 4.57 -24.89
CA GLY A 202 4.77 3.88 -26.03
C GLY A 202 4.32 4.84 -27.14
N ASP A 203 4.02 6.09 -26.78
CA ASP A 203 3.53 7.12 -27.70
C ASP A 203 4.09 8.50 -27.35
N PRO A 204 5.21 8.91 -27.95
CA PRO A 204 5.81 10.21 -27.69
C PRO A 204 4.91 11.41 -27.99
N SER A 205 3.86 11.24 -28.76
CA SER A 205 2.94 12.34 -29.14
C SER A 205 2.10 12.84 -27.95
N ASN A 206 1.94 12.04 -26.89
CA ASN A 206 1.18 12.42 -25.71
C ASN A 206 2.01 13.00 -24.56
N ASP A 207 3.33 13.07 -24.67
CA ASP A 207 4.26 13.39 -23.58
C ASP A 207 4.03 14.77 -22.96
N GLN A 208 3.54 15.72 -23.71
CA GLN A 208 3.33 17.11 -23.30
C GLN A 208 1.85 17.53 -23.35
N SER A 209 0.96 16.60 -23.06
CA SER A 209 -0.47 16.89 -23.02
C SER A 209 -0.79 18.00 -22.02
N TYR A 210 -1.82 18.78 -22.31
CA TYR A 210 -2.25 19.95 -21.52
C TYR A 210 -1.17 21.05 -21.37
N GLY A 211 -0.15 21.05 -22.22
CA GLY A 211 0.96 21.99 -22.11
C GLY A 211 1.91 21.73 -20.94
N ARG A 212 1.95 20.52 -20.43
CA ARG A 212 2.93 20.09 -19.43
C ARG A 212 4.31 20.03 -20.06
N HIS A 213 5.25 20.80 -19.53
CA HIS A 213 6.61 20.91 -20.06
C HIS A 213 7.63 20.26 -19.13
N LYS A 214 8.74 19.85 -19.74
CA LYS A 214 9.96 19.54 -19.00
C LYS A 214 10.63 20.85 -18.58
N ASP A 215 11.26 20.89 -17.42
CA ASP A 215 11.94 22.08 -16.93
C ASP A 215 13.31 22.31 -17.61
N GLY A 216 13.81 21.30 -18.30
CA GLY A 216 15.08 21.34 -19.01
C GLY A 216 16.31 21.26 -18.13
N MET A 217 16.13 20.94 -16.84
CA MET A 217 17.19 20.76 -15.85
C MET A 217 17.25 19.31 -15.36
N GLU A 218 16.97 19.07 -14.10
CA GLU A 218 16.96 17.73 -13.52
C GLU A 218 15.69 16.95 -13.77
N GLU A 219 14.63 17.62 -14.17
CA GLU A 219 13.33 17.05 -14.55
C GLU A 219 12.70 16.18 -13.43
N ILE A 220 12.96 16.51 -12.19
CA ILE A 220 12.57 15.68 -11.01
C ILE A 220 11.06 15.50 -10.95
N GLY A 221 10.29 16.57 -11.05
CA GLY A 221 8.85 16.61 -10.86
C GLY A 221 8.04 16.62 -12.17
N THR A 222 8.66 16.42 -13.33
CA THR A 222 8.00 16.51 -14.65
C THR A 222 7.52 15.15 -15.13
N PHE A 223 6.65 15.14 -16.14
CA PHE A 223 6.29 13.93 -16.86
C PHE A 223 7.45 13.47 -17.75
N HIS A 224 7.74 12.17 -17.77
CA HIS A 224 8.82 11.57 -18.56
C HIS A 224 8.31 10.77 -19.77
N GLY A 225 6.99 10.62 -19.91
CA GLY A 225 6.36 10.10 -21.12
C GLY A 225 5.94 8.63 -21.07
N GLY A 226 6.15 7.92 -19.97
CA GLY A 226 5.60 6.58 -19.81
C GLY A 226 4.06 6.60 -19.90
N ASP A 227 3.47 5.59 -20.54
CA ASP A 227 2.04 5.56 -20.86
C ASP A 227 1.47 4.13 -20.94
N LEU A 228 0.16 4.04 -21.16
CA LEU A 228 -0.55 2.75 -21.23
C LEU A 228 -0.07 1.88 -22.39
N ARG A 229 0.26 2.50 -23.54
CA ARG A 229 0.81 1.78 -24.69
C ARG A 229 2.20 1.21 -24.39
N GLY A 230 3.01 1.93 -23.63
CA GLY A 230 4.30 1.45 -23.15
C GLY A 230 4.15 0.24 -22.23
N LEU A 231 3.18 0.27 -21.32
CA LEU A 231 2.84 -0.89 -20.47
C LEU A 231 2.46 -2.10 -21.32
N THR A 232 1.61 -1.92 -22.32
CA THR A 232 1.19 -3.00 -23.23
C THR A 232 2.38 -3.65 -23.93
N ARG A 233 3.36 -2.88 -24.36
CA ARG A 233 4.60 -3.40 -24.97
C ARG A 233 5.43 -4.26 -24.04
N LYS A 234 5.29 -4.11 -22.74
CA LYS A 234 6.10 -4.82 -21.72
C LYS A 234 5.34 -5.96 -21.02
N LEU A 235 4.14 -6.30 -21.46
CA LEU A 235 3.34 -7.37 -20.84
C LEU A 235 4.03 -8.73 -20.91
N ASP A 236 4.71 -9.06 -21.99
CA ASP A 236 5.46 -10.31 -22.12
C ASP A 236 6.63 -10.37 -21.11
N TYR A 237 7.33 -9.26 -20.92
CA TYR A 237 8.37 -9.14 -19.90
C TYR A 237 7.81 -9.39 -18.49
N LEU A 238 6.67 -8.79 -18.17
CA LEU A 238 6.01 -8.97 -16.87
C LEU A 238 5.53 -10.42 -16.66
N GLN A 239 4.98 -11.03 -17.69
CA GLN A 239 4.58 -12.45 -17.63
C GLN A 239 5.78 -13.36 -17.36
N GLN A 240 6.91 -13.14 -18.04
CA GLN A 240 8.15 -13.90 -17.83
C GLN A 240 8.71 -13.73 -16.40
N LEU A 241 8.46 -12.58 -15.78
CA LEU A 241 8.82 -12.32 -14.39
C LEU A 241 7.91 -13.03 -13.37
N GLY A 242 6.84 -13.68 -13.84
CA GLY A 242 5.86 -14.36 -12.98
C GLY A 242 4.79 -13.41 -12.40
N VAL A 243 4.71 -12.18 -12.92
CA VAL A 243 3.69 -11.21 -12.53
C VAL A 243 2.31 -11.71 -12.94
N ASN A 244 1.34 -11.64 -12.03
CA ASN A 244 -0.05 -12.01 -12.28
C ASN A 244 -1.07 -10.94 -11.85
N ALA A 245 -0.58 -9.80 -11.37
CA ALA A 245 -1.35 -8.57 -11.21
C ALA A 245 -0.44 -7.35 -11.45
N LEU A 246 -0.96 -6.35 -12.14
CA LEU A 246 -0.27 -5.10 -12.45
C LEU A 246 -1.03 -3.92 -11.82
N TRP A 247 -0.40 -3.27 -10.85
CA TRP A 247 -0.90 -2.05 -10.24
C TRP A 247 -0.29 -0.86 -10.99
N ILE A 248 -1.16 -0.10 -11.69
CA ILE A 248 -0.79 1.11 -12.44
C ILE A 248 -1.15 2.37 -11.65
N SER A 249 -0.42 3.45 -11.90
CA SER A 249 -0.80 4.78 -11.41
C SER A 249 -2.23 5.11 -11.79
N ALA A 250 -2.94 5.89 -10.96
CA ALA A 250 -4.29 6.35 -11.27
C ALA A 250 -4.32 6.95 -12.70
N PRO A 251 -5.08 6.35 -13.62
CA PRO A 251 -5.04 6.78 -15.02
C PRO A 251 -5.94 7.99 -15.30
N PHE A 252 -6.66 8.47 -14.29
CA PHE A 252 -7.61 9.57 -14.39
C PHE A 252 -6.90 10.90 -14.63
N GLU A 253 -7.62 11.85 -15.20
CA GLU A 253 -7.09 13.19 -15.48
C GLU A 253 -6.64 13.89 -14.21
N GLN A 254 -5.37 14.23 -14.18
CA GLN A 254 -4.72 14.96 -13.11
C GLN A 254 -4.76 16.46 -13.36
N ILE A 255 -4.46 17.28 -12.35
CA ILE A 255 -4.25 18.71 -12.55
C ILE A 255 -3.30 18.94 -13.72
N HIS A 256 -3.57 19.97 -14.52
CA HIS A 256 -2.79 20.25 -15.74
C HIS A 256 -1.48 20.97 -15.45
N GLY A 257 -1.51 21.86 -14.45
CA GLY A 257 -0.35 22.65 -14.05
C GLY A 257 0.53 21.92 -13.03
N TRP A 258 1.42 22.70 -12.46
CA TRP A 258 2.40 22.27 -11.46
C TRP A 258 2.23 23.08 -10.16
N VAL A 259 2.80 22.56 -9.09
CA VAL A 259 3.02 23.25 -7.83
C VAL A 259 4.51 23.26 -7.50
N GLY A 260 4.94 24.02 -6.49
CA GLY A 260 6.33 23.97 -6.04
C GLY A 260 6.64 22.62 -5.38
N GLY A 261 7.70 21.98 -5.84
CA GLY A 261 8.14 20.68 -5.32
C GLY A 261 9.16 20.78 -4.22
N GLY A 262 9.18 19.77 -3.35
CA GLY A 262 10.09 19.69 -2.21
C GLY A 262 9.86 20.75 -1.14
N THR A 263 10.69 20.73 -0.10
CA THR A 263 10.60 21.72 0.99
C THR A 263 11.06 23.11 0.59
N LYS A 264 11.87 23.21 -0.47
CA LYS A 264 12.45 24.47 -0.95
C LYS A 264 11.78 25.03 -2.20
N GLY A 265 10.85 24.32 -2.81
CA GLY A 265 10.29 24.72 -4.10
C GLY A 265 11.36 24.80 -5.19
N ASP A 266 12.27 23.85 -5.24
CA ASP A 266 13.43 23.86 -6.12
C ASP A 266 13.16 23.22 -7.50
N PHE A 267 11.96 22.66 -7.70
CA PHE A 267 11.52 22.14 -9.00
C PHE A 267 10.00 22.31 -9.20
N PRO A 268 9.50 22.37 -10.46
CA PRO A 268 8.08 22.31 -10.72
C PRO A 268 7.60 20.86 -10.54
N HIS A 269 6.54 20.67 -9.75
CA HIS A 269 6.00 19.36 -9.45
C HIS A 269 4.66 19.16 -10.13
N TYR A 270 4.66 18.42 -11.22
CA TYR A 270 3.47 17.94 -11.93
C TYR A 270 2.95 16.64 -11.30
N ALA A 271 1.71 16.32 -11.59
CA ALA A 271 1.05 15.12 -11.06
C ALA A 271 1.35 13.84 -11.86
N TYR A 272 2.60 13.60 -12.21
CA TYR A 272 3.02 12.41 -12.95
C TYR A 272 2.73 11.09 -12.21
N HIS A 273 2.61 11.17 -10.90
CA HIS A 273 2.39 10.03 -9.98
C HIS A 273 0.91 9.60 -9.89
N GLY A 274 -0.05 10.41 -10.33
CA GLY A 274 -1.46 10.07 -10.33
C GLY A 274 -2.24 10.38 -9.03
N TYR A 275 -1.69 11.17 -8.11
CA TYR A 275 -2.33 11.46 -6.81
C TYR A 275 -3.01 12.82 -6.70
N TYR A 276 -3.08 13.59 -7.80
CA TYR A 276 -3.70 14.91 -7.85
C TYR A 276 -4.82 14.94 -8.88
N THR A 277 -5.77 14.02 -8.75
CA THR A 277 -6.89 13.87 -9.68
C THR A 277 -7.80 15.10 -9.64
N GLN A 278 -8.20 15.55 -10.82
CA GLN A 278 -9.21 16.59 -10.96
C GLN A 278 -10.48 16.12 -11.70
N ASP A 279 -10.40 15.08 -12.51
CA ASP A 279 -11.58 14.47 -13.14
C ASP A 279 -11.44 12.94 -13.20
N TRP A 280 -12.27 12.25 -12.42
CA TRP A 280 -12.30 10.78 -12.35
C TRP A 280 -13.04 10.14 -13.53
N THR A 281 -13.67 10.93 -14.40
CA THR A 281 -14.47 10.43 -15.52
C THR A 281 -13.73 10.36 -16.84
N THR A 282 -12.53 10.94 -16.91
CA THR A 282 -11.70 10.98 -18.11
C THR A 282 -10.31 10.42 -17.86
N LEU A 283 -9.68 9.85 -18.89
CA LEU A 283 -8.26 9.48 -18.85
C LEU A 283 -7.38 10.72 -18.94
N ASP A 284 -6.28 10.71 -18.22
CA ASP A 284 -5.21 11.69 -18.44
C ASP A 284 -4.59 11.48 -19.84
N ALA A 285 -4.51 12.53 -20.62
CA ALA A 285 -4.02 12.41 -22.00
C ALA A 285 -2.54 11.98 -22.08
N ASN A 286 -1.73 12.21 -21.05
CA ASN A 286 -0.36 11.67 -20.96
C ASN A 286 -0.35 10.15 -20.79
N MET A 287 -1.44 9.55 -20.30
CA MET A 287 -1.57 8.10 -20.18
C MET A 287 -1.94 7.45 -21.51
N GLY A 288 -2.59 8.17 -22.41
CA GLY A 288 -3.06 7.68 -23.70
C GLY A 288 -4.57 7.79 -23.86
N SER A 289 -5.09 6.99 -24.79
CA SER A 289 -6.52 6.94 -25.13
C SER A 289 -7.23 5.79 -24.43
N GLU A 290 -8.56 5.79 -24.50
CA GLU A 290 -9.38 4.66 -24.03
C GLU A 290 -9.09 3.37 -24.83
N ALA A 291 -8.74 3.47 -26.10
CA ALA A 291 -8.29 2.33 -26.89
C ALA A 291 -6.98 1.75 -26.35
N ASP A 292 -6.06 2.59 -25.88
CA ASP A 292 -4.81 2.16 -25.24
C ASP A 292 -5.10 1.46 -23.90
N LEU A 293 -6.06 1.96 -23.12
CA LEU A 293 -6.48 1.31 -21.87
C LEU A 293 -7.11 -0.06 -22.13
N ARG A 294 -7.99 -0.15 -23.10
CA ARG A 294 -8.61 -1.43 -23.48
C ARG A 294 -7.59 -2.44 -23.97
N ALA A 295 -6.65 -2.01 -24.81
CA ALA A 295 -5.56 -2.86 -25.27
C ALA A 295 -4.69 -3.37 -24.13
N LEU A 296 -4.40 -2.55 -23.13
CA LEU A 296 -3.65 -2.95 -21.94
C LEU A 296 -4.40 -4.01 -21.16
N ILE A 297 -5.67 -3.78 -20.82
CA ILE A 297 -6.46 -4.70 -20.00
C ILE A 297 -6.69 -6.02 -20.73
N ASP A 298 -7.10 -5.98 -21.99
CA ASP A 298 -7.30 -7.20 -22.79
C ASP A 298 -5.99 -7.98 -22.95
N GLY A 299 -4.89 -7.30 -23.24
CA GLY A 299 -3.57 -7.92 -23.39
C GLY A 299 -3.02 -8.51 -22.08
N ALA A 300 -3.27 -7.86 -20.96
CA ALA A 300 -2.91 -8.35 -19.64
C ALA A 300 -3.72 -9.62 -19.28
N HIS A 301 -5.04 -9.59 -19.48
CA HIS A 301 -5.90 -10.73 -19.24
C HIS A 301 -5.51 -11.96 -20.10
N GLN A 302 -5.17 -11.75 -21.37
CA GLN A 302 -4.67 -12.84 -22.24
C GLN A 302 -3.40 -13.52 -21.70
N ARG A 303 -2.65 -12.82 -20.84
CA ARG A 303 -1.42 -13.32 -20.20
C ARG A 303 -1.58 -13.73 -18.75
N GLY A 304 -2.82 -13.80 -18.26
CA GLY A 304 -3.09 -14.15 -16.87
C GLY A 304 -2.73 -13.04 -15.88
N ILE A 305 -2.65 -11.79 -16.34
CA ILE A 305 -2.31 -10.62 -15.51
C ILE A 305 -3.57 -9.79 -15.26
N ARG A 306 -3.89 -9.57 -13.99
CA ARG A 306 -4.98 -8.72 -13.54
C ARG A 306 -4.54 -7.27 -13.48
N ILE A 307 -5.43 -6.33 -13.70
CA ILE A 307 -5.14 -4.89 -13.63
C ILE A 307 -5.77 -4.29 -12.37
N LEU A 308 -4.94 -3.61 -11.58
CA LEU A 308 -5.33 -2.83 -10.43
C LEU A 308 -5.10 -1.35 -10.72
N PHE A 309 -6.12 -0.52 -10.48
CA PHE A 309 -5.96 0.93 -10.50
C PHE A 309 -5.60 1.44 -9.11
N ASP A 310 -4.64 2.35 -9.05
CA ASP A 310 -4.47 3.21 -7.89
C ASP A 310 -5.63 4.21 -7.84
N VAL A 311 -6.31 4.30 -6.71
CA VAL A 311 -7.46 5.19 -6.56
C VAL A 311 -7.35 6.04 -5.31
N VAL A 312 -7.77 7.30 -5.45
CA VAL A 312 -7.74 8.30 -4.38
C VAL A 312 -9.15 8.84 -4.19
N MET A 313 -9.71 8.70 -2.98
CA MET A 313 -10.99 9.31 -2.62
C MET A 313 -10.85 10.36 -1.51
N ASN A 314 -9.69 10.44 -0.88
CA ASN A 314 -9.47 11.36 0.25
C ASN A 314 -9.34 12.82 -0.19
N HIS A 315 -8.71 13.08 -1.31
CA HIS A 315 -8.38 14.44 -1.74
C HIS A 315 -8.40 14.57 -3.25
N THR A 316 -8.46 15.81 -3.70
CA THR A 316 -8.25 16.22 -5.09
C THR A 316 -6.90 16.90 -5.26
N GLY A 317 -6.54 17.29 -6.48
CA GLY A 317 -5.31 18.03 -6.75
C GLY A 317 -5.36 19.49 -6.29
N TYR A 318 -4.19 20.10 -6.17
CA TYR A 318 -4.05 21.51 -5.86
C TYR A 318 -4.64 22.40 -6.97
N ALA A 319 -5.01 23.63 -6.59
CA ALA A 319 -5.22 24.68 -7.57
C ALA A 319 -3.88 25.14 -8.16
N THR A 320 -3.75 25.08 -9.47
CA THR A 320 -2.56 25.53 -10.20
C THR A 320 -2.88 26.75 -11.06
N LEU A 321 -1.86 27.53 -11.41
CA LEU A 321 -2.04 28.68 -12.32
C LEU A 321 -2.64 28.25 -13.66
N ALA A 322 -2.20 27.11 -14.21
CA ALA A 322 -2.72 26.58 -15.48
C ALA A 322 -4.21 26.26 -15.39
N ASP A 323 -4.63 25.56 -14.34
CA ASP A 323 -6.02 25.16 -14.16
C ASP A 323 -6.94 26.35 -13.84
N MET A 324 -6.44 27.31 -13.07
CA MET A 324 -7.16 28.56 -12.79
C MET A 324 -7.45 29.34 -14.10
N GLN A 325 -6.47 29.43 -14.99
CA GLN A 325 -6.63 30.09 -16.28
C GLN A 325 -7.59 29.33 -17.20
N GLU A 326 -7.41 28.03 -17.32
CA GLU A 326 -8.18 27.17 -18.23
C GLU A 326 -9.65 27.07 -17.81
N TYR A 327 -9.91 26.84 -16.52
CA TYR A 327 -11.26 26.60 -16.00
C TYR A 327 -11.91 27.80 -15.33
N GLN A 328 -11.25 28.97 -15.36
CA GLN A 328 -11.79 30.27 -14.94
C GLN A 328 -12.28 30.29 -13.49
N PHE A 329 -11.50 29.75 -12.58
CA PHE A 329 -11.75 29.82 -11.15
C PHE A 329 -10.61 30.51 -10.40
N GLY A 330 -10.90 30.92 -9.16
CA GLY A 330 -9.93 31.61 -8.32
C GLY A 330 -9.64 33.04 -8.78
N ALA A 331 -8.74 33.71 -8.08
CA ALA A 331 -8.37 35.10 -8.35
C ALA A 331 -6.87 35.31 -8.16
N LEU A 332 -6.33 36.27 -8.88
CA LEU A 332 -4.96 36.76 -8.73
C LEU A 332 -4.96 38.17 -8.15
N TYR A 333 -3.90 38.54 -7.46
CA TYR A 333 -3.66 39.95 -7.08
C TYR A 333 -3.24 40.82 -8.28
N LEU A 334 -2.73 40.19 -9.34
CA LEU A 334 -2.30 40.87 -10.57
C LEU A 334 -3.47 41.12 -11.50
N SER A 335 -3.43 42.22 -12.22
CA SER A 335 -4.42 42.57 -13.26
C SER A 335 -3.78 43.37 -14.41
N GLY A 336 -4.47 43.43 -15.56
CA GLY A 336 -4.07 44.25 -16.67
C GLY A 336 -2.65 43.96 -17.18
N ASP A 337 -1.88 45.03 -17.41
CA ASP A 337 -0.51 44.94 -17.95
C ASP A 337 0.47 44.25 -17.00
N GLU A 338 0.27 44.42 -15.70
CA GLU A 338 1.11 43.75 -14.70
C GLU A 338 0.95 42.23 -14.75
N LEU A 339 -0.27 41.73 -14.82
CA LEU A 339 -0.59 40.33 -15.00
C LEU A 339 0.12 39.75 -16.24
N LYS A 340 -0.04 40.46 -17.38
CA LYS A 340 0.54 40.03 -18.64
C LYS A 340 2.08 40.05 -18.65
N LYS A 341 2.68 41.04 -17.96
CA LYS A 341 4.13 41.14 -17.81
C LYS A 341 4.68 40.03 -16.91
N THR A 342 3.97 39.65 -15.86
CA THR A 342 4.45 38.69 -14.80
C THR A 342 4.19 37.25 -15.23
N LEU A 343 2.97 36.93 -15.70
CA LEU A 343 2.57 35.55 -16.02
C LEU A 343 2.54 35.24 -17.49
N GLY A 344 2.67 36.27 -18.38
CA GLY A 344 2.60 36.07 -19.83
C GLY A 344 1.17 35.73 -20.30
N ASN A 345 1.09 35.13 -21.48
CA ASN A 345 -0.19 34.69 -22.06
C ASN A 345 -0.65 33.34 -21.51
N ARG A 346 0.27 32.53 -21.09
CA ARG A 346 0.02 31.19 -20.47
C ARG A 346 0.64 31.19 -19.07
N TRP A 347 -0.21 31.11 -18.07
CA TRP A 347 0.24 31.17 -16.68
C TRP A 347 1.09 29.96 -16.27
N THR A 348 0.91 28.83 -16.95
CA THR A 348 1.73 27.63 -16.74
C THR A 348 3.20 27.84 -17.14
N ASP A 349 3.50 28.85 -17.98
CA ASP A 349 4.87 29.10 -18.45
C ASP A 349 5.69 29.96 -17.47
N TRP A 350 5.07 30.44 -16.39
CA TRP A 350 5.77 31.19 -15.35
C TRP A 350 6.95 30.40 -14.76
N LYS A 351 8.05 31.08 -14.53
CA LYS A 351 9.25 30.54 -13.89
C LYS A 351 9.72 31.49 -12.80
N PRO A 352 10.28 30.95 -11.68
CA PRO A 352 10.83 31.79 -10.63
C PRO A 352 12.02 32.61 -11.15
N THR A 353 12.11 33.84 -10.67
CA THR A 353 13.23 34.76 -10.87
C THR A 353 14.20 34.72 -9.70
N VAL A 354 15.29 35.50 -9.78
CA VAL A 354 16.26 35.59 -8.68
C VAL A 354 15.56 35.98 -7.38
N GLY A 355 15.76 35.23 -6.32
CA GLY A 355 15.12 35.43 -5.01
C GLY A 355 13.74 34.75 -4.87
N GLN A 356 13.24 34.09 -5.89
CA GLN A 356 12.01 33.31 -5.87
C GLN A 356 12.32 31.79 -5.93
N SER A 357 11.35 30.99 -5.54
CA SER A 357 11.30 29.54 -5.74
C SER A 357 10.05 29.16 -6.52
N TRP A 358 9.90 27.89 -6.88
CA TRP A 358 8.65 27.42 -7.49
C TRP A 358 7.43 27.55 -6.56
N HIS A 359 7.62 27.63 -5.24
CA HIS A 359 6.54 27.95 -4.31
C HIS A 359 6.03 29.39 -4.47
N SER A 360 6.85 30.32 -5.00
CA SER A 360 6.51 31.73 -5.09
C SER A 360 5.34 32.04 -6.03
N PHE A 361 4.89 31.06 -6.84
CA PHE A 361 3.66 31.23 -7.64
C PHE A 361 2.43 31.51 -6.75
N ASN A 362 2.42 31.02 -5.51
CA ASN A 362 1.35 31.25 -4.55
C ASN A 362 1.21 32.73 -4.15
N ASP A 363 2.29 33.51 -4.24
CA ASP A 363 2.28 34.93 -3.88
C ASP A 363 1.37 35.76 -4.80
N TYR A 364 1.10 35.27 -6.01
CA TYR A 364 0.22 35.94 -6.97
C TYR A 364 -1.26 35.59 -6.79
N ILE A 365 -1.59 34.57 -6.04
CA ILE A 365 -2.95 34.02 -5.89
C ILE A 365 -3.64 34.69 -4.72
N ASN A 366 -4.82 35.26 -4.99
CA ASN A 366 -5.72 35.75 -3.93
C ASN A 366 -6.62 34.62 -3.44
N PHE A 367 -6.14 33.89 -2.43
CA PHE A 367 -6.89 32.77 -1.84
C PHE A 367 -8.13 33.21 -1.05
N SER A 368 -8.32 34.53 -0.82
CA SER A 368 -9.42 35.08 0.02
C SER A 368 -10.63 35.55 -0.81
N ASP A 369 -10.57 35.53 -2.14
CA ASP A 369 -11.68 35.94 -2.99
C ASP A 369 -12.80 34.89 -3.01
N LYS A 370 -13.78 35.07 -2.14
CA LYS A 370 -14.90 34.13 -1.96
C LYS A 370 -15.64 33.82 -3.26
N THR A 371 -15.96 34.84 -4.02
CA THR A 371 -16.74 34.71 -5.26
C THR A 371 -15.97 33.95 -6.34
N ALA A 372 -14.68 34.22 -6.48
CA ALA A 372 -13.84 33.58 -7.46
C ALA A 372 -13.59 32.10 -7.13
N TRP A 373 -13.45 31.76 -5.86
CA TRP A 373 -13.22 30.38 -5.43
C TRP A 373 -14.49 29.52 -5.38
N GLU A 374 -15.69 30.12 -5.27
CA GLU A 374 -16.94 29.37 -5.47
C GLU A 374 -17.02 28.67 -6.83
N LYS A 375 -16.27 29.18 -7.84
CA LYS A 375 -16.22 28.61 -9.20
C LYS A 375 -15.39 27.35 -9.34
N TRP A 376 -14.72 26.96 -8.30
CA TRP A 376 -13.90 25.72 -8.26
C TRP A 376 -14.72 24.54 -7.75
N TRP A 377 -14.22 23.79 -6.76
CA TRP A 377 -14.94 22.63 -6.18
C TRP A 377 -16.19 23.01 -5.40
N GLY A 378 -16.12 24.08 -4.64
CA GLY A 378 -17.18 24.52 -3.73
C GLY A 378 -17.18 23.81 -2.36
N LYS A 379 -17.83 24.44 -1.38
CA LYS A 379 -17.93 23.95 0.00
C LYS A 379 -18.54 22.57 0.15
N ALA A 380 -19.44 22.18 -0.77
CA ALA A 380 -20.08 20.89 -0.70
C ALA A 380 -19.11 19.71 -0.99
N TRP A 381 -17.99 19.99 -1.65
CA TRP A 381 -17.05 18.98 -2.10
C TRP A 381 -15.80 18.86 -1.24
N ILE A 382 -15.18 19.98 -0.87
CA ILE A 382 -13.84 19.98 -0.27
C ILE A 382 -13.73 20.90 0.95
N ARG A 383 -12.73 20.58 1.81
CA ARG A 383 -12.18 21.44 2.86
C ARG A 383 -10.82 21.95 2.41
N THR A 384 -10.61 23.24 2.59
CA THR A 384 -9.34 23.90 2.37
C THR A 384 -9.38 25.31 2.97
N ASP A 385 -8.22 25.90 3.21
CA ASP A 385 -8.07 27.29 3.68
C ASP A 385 -8.23 28.31 2.56
N ILE A 386 -9.07 28.03 1.57
CA ILE A 386 -9.28 28.86 0.39
C ILE A 386 -10.68 29.49 0.41
N GLY A 387 -10.75 30.79 0.15
CA GLY A 387 -11.99 31.52 -0.03
C GLY A 387 -12.91 31.43 1.19
N ASP A 388 -14.11 30.92 0.98
CA ASP A 388 -15.12 30.70 2.01
C ASP A 388 -15.37 29.21 2.29
N TYR A 389 -14.39 28.37 1.97
CA TYR A 389 -14.47 26.94 2.19
C TYR A 389 -14.32 26.60 3.67
N ASP A 390 -14.82 25.45 4.07
CA ASP A 390 -14.62 24.96 5.43
C ASP A 390 -13.15 24.60 5.65
N ASN A 391 -12.61 25.03 6.77
CA ASN A 391 -11.23 24.70 7.12
C ASN A 391 -11.08 23.20 7.40
N PRO A 392 -9.92 22.63 7.06
CA PRO A 392 -9.57 21.27 7.46
C PRO A 392 -9.60 21.08 8.96
N GLY A 393 -9.95 19.88 9.41
CA GLY A 393 -9.83 19.46 10.81
C GLY A 393 -8.43 18.95 11.15
N PHE A 394 -8.31 18.38 12.36
CA PHE A 394 -7.06 17.85 12.89
C PHE A 394 -7.06 16.33 13.07
N ASP A 395 -8.21 15.67 12.85
CA ASP A 395 -8.33 14.22 12.89
C ASP A 395 -8.00 13.57 11.54
N ASP A 396 -7.88 12.25 11.56
CA ASP A 396 -7.50 11.50 10.37
C ASP A 396 -8.49 11.65 9.20
N LEU A 397 -9.77 11.94 9.46
CA LEU A 397 -10.82 11.99 8.44
C LEU A 397 -11.03 13.39 7.83
N THR A 398 -10.61 14.46 8.52
CA THR A 398 -10.88 15.83 8.09
C THR A 398 -9.61 16.65 7.85
N MET A 399 -8.43 16.11 8.14
CA MET A 399 -7.17 16.82 7.94
C MET A 399 -6.79 16.91 6.46
N SER A 400 -6.18 18.02 6.06
CA SER A 400 -5.49 18.11 4.77
C SER A 400 -4.13 17.45 4.83
N LEU A 401 -3.89 16.49 3.94
CA LEU A 401 -2.55 15.91 3.76
C LEU A 401 -1.72 16.81 2.85
N ALA A 402 -0.61 17.33 3.36
CA ALA A 402 0.29 18.20 2.60
C ALA A 402 -0.45 19.38 1.90
N PHE A 403 -1.43 19.96 2.56
CA PHE A 403 -2.31 21.02 2.02
C PHE A 403 -3.18 20.62 0.83
N LEU A 404 -3.29 19.33 0.51
CA LEU A 404 -4.21 18.85 -0.52
C LEU A 404 -5.67 19.09 -0.08
N PRO A 405 -6.54 19.53 -0.99
CA PRO A 405 -7.95 19.75 -0.67
C PRO A 405 -8.64 18.45 -0.27
N ASP A 406 -9.15 18.40 0.96
CA ASP A 406 -9.81 17.23 1.53
C ASP A 406 -11.23 17.09 1.00
N LEU A 407 -11.57 15.95 0.40
CA LEU A 407 -12.90 15.65 -0.11
C LEU A 407 -13.87 15.29 1.04
N LYS A 408 -15.05 15.86 1.04
CA LYS A 408 -16.09 15.63 2.05
C LYS A 408 -16.85 14.31 1.80
N THR A 409 -16.12 13.21 1.83
CA THR A 409 -16.67 11.85 1.58
C THR A 409 -17.70 11.44 2.64
N GLU A 410 -17.61 11.99 3.83
CA GLU A 410 -18.55 11.77 4.94
C GLU A 410 -19.86 12.57 4.82
N SER A 411 -19.94 13.55 3.91
CA SER A 411 -21.14 14.39 3.77
C SER A 411 -22.34 13.57 3.30
N THR A 412 -23.47 13.79 3.97
CA THR A 412 -24.78 13.24 3.59
C THR A 412 -25.62 14.21 2.79
N ILE A 413 -25.07 15.38 2.45
CA ILE A 413 -25.75 16.46 1.73
C ILE A 413 -25.44 16.31 0.24
N PRO A 414 -26.49 16.30 -0.62
CA PRO A 414 -26.29 16.30 -2.07
C PRO A 414 -25.47 17.53 -2.52
N SER A 415 -24.46 17.28 -3.36
CA SER A 415 -23.49 18.32 -3.72
C SER A 415 -23.69 18.92 -5.12
N GLY A 416 -24.35 18.22 -6.02
CA GLY A 416 -24.24 18.50 -7.45
C GLY A 416 -22.83 18.25 -7.97
N LEU A 417 -22.54 18.64 -9.21
CA LEU A 417 -21.20 18.58 -9.78
C LEU A 417 -20.34 19.77 -9.37
N PRO A 418 -19.00 19.64 -9.33
CA PRO A 418 -18.11 20.77 -9.12
C PRO A 418 -18.36 21.86 -10.16
N VAL A 419 -18.34 23.14 -9.75
CA VAL A 419 -18.71 24.25 -10.62
C VAL A 419 -17.79 24.36 -11.84
N PHE A 420 -16.48 24.16 -11.67
CA PHE A 420 -15.51 24.28 -12.79
C PHE A 420 -15.71 23.21 -13.87
N TYR A 421 -16.43 22.11 -13.59
CA TYR A 421 -16.77 21.12 -14.61
C TYR A 421 -17.63 21.70 -15.73
N GLN A 422 -18.30 22.83 -15.53
CA GLN A 422 -19.02 23.54 -16.57
C GLN A 422 -18.08 24.10 -17.67
N HIS A 423 -16.82 24.33 -17.33
CA HIS A 423 -15.80 24.81 -18.27
C HIS A 423 -14.92 23.67 -18.83
N LYS A 424 -15.23 22.43 -18.44
CA LYS A 424 -14.49 21.24 -18.86
C LYS A 424 -15.31 20.45 -19.87
N ALA A 425 -15.11 20.78 -21.17
CA ALA A 425 -15.93 20.24 -22.26
C ALA A 425 -15.83 18.71 -22.43
N ASP A 426 -14.72 18.11 -22.03
CA ASP A 426 -14.45 16.68 -22.15
C ASP A 426 -14.88 15.84 -20.94
N THR A 427 -15.35 16.49 -19.87
CA THR A 427 -15.83 15.73 -18.71
C THR A 427 -17.03 14.85 -19.06
N ARG A 428 -17.05 13.64 -18.54
CA ARG A 428 -18.20 12.73 -18.66
C ARG A 428 -19.09 12.73 -17.44
N ALA A 429 -18.75 13.55 -16.45
CA ALA A 429 -19.56 13.70 -15.25
C ALA A 429 -20.93 14.25 -15.60
N LYS A 430 -21.98 13.59 -15.07
CA LYS A 430 -23.38 13.99 -15.21
C LYS A 430 -23.97 14.19 -13.83
N ALA A 431 -24.73 15.28 -13.68
CA ALA A 431 -25.44 15.53 -12.42
C ALA A 431 -26.48 14.43 -12.18
N ILE A 432 -26.47 13.86 -10.98
CA ILE A 432 -27.42 12.86 -10.53
C ILE A 432 -28.08 13.40 -9.26
N GLU A 433 -29.41 13.49 -9.29
CA GLU A 433 -30.17 14.02 -8.17
C GLU A 433 -29.94 13.18 -6.89
N GLY A 434 -29.71 13.85 -5.78
CA GLY A 434 -29.50 13.22 -4.47
C GLY A 434 -28.11 12.69 -4.20
N TYR A 435 -27.18 12.74 -5.17
CA TYR A 435 -25.82 12.26 -4.97
C TYR A 435 -24.99 13.20 -4.09
N THR A 436 -24.30 12.59 -3.14
CA THR A 436 -23.26 13.22 -2.31
C THR A 436 -21.89 13.11 -3.00
N PRO A 437 -20.85 13.82 -2.54
CA PRO A 437 -19.51 13.65 -3.08
C PRO A 437 -19.04 12.20 -3.13
N ARG A 438 -19.26 11.43 -2.06
CA ARG A 438 -18.93 9.99 -2.01
C ARG A 438 -19.66 9.19 -3.08
N ASP A 439 -20.96 9.45 -3.28
CA ASP A 439 -21.75 8.74 -4.26
C ASP A 439 -21.22 8.97 -5.68
N TYR A 440 -20.85 10.20 -6.02
CA TYR A 440 -20.23 10.53 -7.30
C TYR A 440 -18.88 9.81 -7.49
N LEU A 441 -17.98 9.90 -6.51
CA LEU A 441 -16.65 9.28 -6.60
C LEU A 441 -16.77 7.77 -6.82
N ILE A 442 -17.60 7.10 -6.04
CA ILE A 442 -17.80 5.66 -6.13
C ILE A 442 -18.45 5.28 -7.46
N HIS A 443 -19.44 6.06 -7.93
CA HIS A 443 -20.05 5.85 -9.23
C HIS A 443 -19.03 5.99 -10.36
N TRP A 444 -18.23 7.03 -10.36
CA TRP A 444 -17.20 7.25 -11.38
C TRP A 444 -16.13 6.15 -11.38
N LEU A 445 -15.63 5.76 -10.22
CA LEU A 445 -14.64 4.70 -10.11
C LEU A 445 -15.21 3.34 -10.56
N SER A 446 -16.45 3.02 -10.16
CA SER A 446 -17.10 1.76 -10.53
C SER A 446 -17.40 1.67 -12.03
N GLN A 447 -17.58 2.81 -12.69
CA GLN A 447 -17.84 2.84 -14.14
C GLN A 447 -16.66 2.32 -14.94
N TRP A 448 -15.42 2.61 -14.53
CA TRP A 448 -14.21 2.05 -15.16
C TRP A 448 -14.16 0.52 -15.03
N VAL A 449 -14.56 -0.01 -13.91
CA VAL A 449 -14.66 -1.46 -13.70
C VAL A 449 -15.70 -2.05 -14.64
N ARG A 450 -16.87 -1.45 -14.72
CA ARG A 450 -17.99 -1.90 -15.58
C ARG A 450 -17.63 -1.88 -17.06
N ASP A 451 -16.93 -0.84 -17.51
CA ASP A 451 -16.65 -0.65 -18.94
C ASP A 451 -15.41 -1.41 -19.40
N TYR A 452 -14.42 -1.61 -18.54
CA TYR A 452 -13.11 -2.17 -18.93
C TYR A 452 -12.74 -3.48 -18.26
N GLY A 453 -13.42 -3.88 -17.21
CA GLY A 453 -13.10 -5.10 -16.48
C GLY A 453 -11.86 -4.99 -15.60
N VAL A 454 -11.67 -3.83 -14.97
CA VAL A 454 -10.61 -3.62 -13.96
C VAL A 454 -10.81 -4.61 -12.82
N ASP A 455 -9.77 -5.34 -12.45
CA ASP A 455 -9.86 -6.48 -11.52
C ASP A 455 -9.83 -6.06 -10.05
N GLY A 456 -9.34 -4.88 -9.76
CA GLY A 456 -9.27 -4.40 -8.39
C GLY A 456 -8.73 -2.98 -8.26
N PHE A 457 -8.69 -2.50 -7.02
CA PHE A 457 -8.11 -1.21 -6.66
C PHE A 457 -7.04 -1.35 -5.59
N ARG A 458 -5.98 -0.59 -5.73
CA ARG A 458 -5.12 -0.16 -4.62
C ARG A 458 -5.63 1.19 -4.14
N VAL A 459 -6.05 1.24 -2.90
CA VAL A 459 -6.68 2.42 -2.30
C VAL A 459 -5.65 3.23 -1.54
N ASP A 460 -5.39 4.43 -2.03
CA ASP A 460 -4.53 5.42 -1.40
C ASP A 460 -5.17 5.97 -0.11
N THR A 461 -4.35 6.28 0.87
CA THR A 461 -4.76 6.97 2.10
C THR A 461 -6.05 6.43 2.76
N ALA A 462 -6.19 5.10 2.82
CA ALA A 462 -7.39 4.44 3.34
C ALA A 462 -7.74 4.88 4.78
N LYS A 463 -6.74 5.25 5.57
CA LYS A 463 -6.89 5.77 6.93
C LYS A 463 -7.69 7.07 7.01
N HIS A 464 -7.67 7.85 5.93
CA HIS A 464 -8.20 9.22 5.91
C HIS A 464 -9.62 9.33 5.35
N VAL A 465 -10.24 8.21 5.01
CA VAL A 465 -11.65 8.12 4.57
C VAL A 465 -12.39 7.16 5.49
N GLU A 466 -13.63 7.44 5.77
CA GLU A 466 -14.46 6.66 6.67
C GLU A 466 -14.72 5.24 6.13
N LEU A 467 -14.72 4.25 7.02
CA LEU A 467 -14.87 2.84 6.68
C LEU A 467 -16.14 2.52 5.85
N PRO A 468 -17.33 3.10 6.13
CA PRO A 468 -18.51 2.85 5.30
C PRO A 468 -18.33 3.24 3.83
N ALA A 469 -17.52 4.24 3.52
CA ALA A 469 -17.23 4.63 2.14
C ALA A 469 -16.48 3.51 1.40
N TRP A 470 -15.52 2.87 2.05
CA TRP A 470 -14.79 1.74 1.47
C TRP A 470 -15.68 0.52 1.24
N GLN A 471 -16.58 0.23 2.17
CA GLN A 471 -17.56 -0.85 1.99
C GLN A 471 -18.48 -0.57 0.80
N GLN A 472 -18.93 0.66 0.63
CA GLN A 472 -19.77 1.06 -0.51
C GLN A 472 -19.00 0.93 -1.83
N LEU A 473 -17.74 1.39 -1.89
CA LEU A 473 -16.87 1.25 -3.06
C LEU A 473 -16.69 -0.23 -3.43
N LYS A 474 -16.34 -1.07 -2.47
CA LYS A 474 -16.16 -2.52 -2.68
C LYS A 474 -17.43 -3.16 -3.24
N THR A 475 -18.58 -2.83 -2.69
CA THR A 475 -19.86 -3.38 -3.10
C THR A 475 -20.20 -2.99 -4.54
N GLN A 476 -20.09 -1.72 -4.90
CA GLN A 476 -20.42 -1.24 -6.24
C GLN A 476 -19.39 -1.68 -7.29
N ALA A 477 -18.11 -1.63 -6.99
CA ALA A 477 -17.07 -2.10 -7.89
C ALA A 477 -17.14 -3.61 -8.13
N SER A 478 -17.47 -4.39 -7.09
CA SER A 478 -17.68 -5.85 -7.23
C SER A 478 -18.86 -6.17 -8.15
N ALA A 479 -19.99 -5.46 -7.98
CA ALA A 479 -21.15 -5.61 -8.87
C ALA A 479 -20.80 -5.23 -10.31
N ALA A 480 -20.05 -4.16 -10.51
CA ALA A 480 -19.59 -3.70 -11.82
C ALA A 480 -18.70 -4.75 -12.52
N LEU A 481 -17.80 -5.42 -11.78
CA LEU A 481 -16.96 -6.47 -12.35
C LEU A 481 -17.77 -7.72 -12.74
N VAL A 482 -18.76 -8.09 -11.93
CA VAL A 482 -19.69 -9.19 -12.27
C VAL A 482 -20.43 -8.89 -13.56
N GLU A 483 -20.93 -7.65 -13.71
CA GLU A 483 -21.60 -7.21 -14.93
C GLU A 483 -20.66 -7.28 -16.15
N TRP A 484 -19.42 -6.78 -16.00
CA TRP A 484 -18.45 -6.84 -17.08
C TRP A 484 -18.12 -8.28 -17.51
N LYS A 485 -17.86 -9.18 -16.56
CA LYS A 485 -17.57 -10.59 -16.84
C LYS A 485 -18.72 -11.28 -17.54
N LYS A 486 -19.95 -10.98 -17.12
CA LYS A 486 -21.18 -11.50 -17.77
C LYS A 486 -21.34 -11.01 -19.20
N ALA A 487 -21.00 -9.74 -19.46
CA ALA A 487 -21.06 -9.14 -20.79
C ALA A 487 -19.88 -9.55 -21.69
N ASN A 488 -18.77 -9.99 -21.13
CA ASN A 488 -17.52 -10.31 -21.84
C ASN A 488 -16.98 -11.70 -21.43
N PRO A 489 -17.77 -12.80 -21.60
CA PRO A 489 -17.36 -14.12 -21.12
C PRO A 489 -16.06 -14.62 -21.77
N ASP A 490 -15.82 -14.23 -23.02
CA ASP A 490 -14.61 -14.63 -23.77
C ASP A 490 -13.34 -13.88 -23.34
N LYS A 491 -13.50 -12.78 -22.61
CA LYS A 491 -12.39 -11.94 -22.11
C LYS A 491 -12.16 -12.11 -20.62
N ALA A 492 -13.13 -12.65 -19.88
CA ALA A 492 -13.02 -12.84 -18.44
C ALA A 492 -11.90 -13.84 -18.13
N LEU A 493 -10.95 -13.41 -17.31
CA LEU A 493 -9.76 -14.20 -16.96
C LEU A 493 -10.12 -15.37 -16.04
N ASP A 494 -11.01 -15.16 -15.10
CA ASP A 494 -11.48 -16.13 -14.10
C ASP A 494 -12.80 -15.67 -13.46
N ASP A 495 -13.26 -16.39 -12.45
CA ASP A 495 -14.47 -16.03 -11.67
C ASP A 495 -14.12 -15.28 -10.39
N LYS A 496 -12.87 -14.88 -10.19
CA LYS A 496 -12.45 -14.17 -8.96
C LYS A 496 -13.22 -12.86 -8.80
N PRO A 497 -13.67 -12.56 -7.58
CA PRO A 497 -14.34 -11.28 -7.30
C PRO A 497 -13.36 -10.12 -7.39
N PHE A 498 -13.91 -8.90 -7.46
CA PHE A 498 -13.14 -7.67 -7.38
C PHE A 498 -12.27 -7.66 -6.12
N TRP A 499 -11.00 -7.29 -6.25
CA TRP A 499 -10.04 -7.30 -5.16
C TRP A 499 -9.61 -5.88 -4.77
N MET A 500 -9.57 -5.62 -3.47
CA MET A 500 -9.25 -4.31 -2.95
C MET A 500 -8.15 -4.40 -1.88
N THR A 501 -7.03 -3.73 -2.13
CA THR A 501 -5.96 -3.56 -1.15
C THR A 501 -5.85 -2.11 -0.74
N GLY A 502 -5.48 -1.84 0.51
CA GLY A 502 -5.46 -0.49 1.06
C GLY A 502 -4.11 -0.09 1.62
N GLU A 503 -3.81 1.20 1.46
CA GLU A 503 -2.73 1.86 2.15
C GLU A 503 -3.26 2.54 3.41
N ALA A 504 -2.96 1.94 4.57
CA ALA A 504 -3.07 2.60 5.86
C ALA A 504 -1.68 2.71 6.44
N TRP A 505 -1.11 3.91 6.44
CA TRP A 505 0.30 4.13 6.77
C TRP A 505 0.70 3.46 8.07
N GLY A 506 1.66 2.55 7.99
CA GLY A 506 2.18 1.78 9.11
C GLY A 506 1.40 0.52 9.47
N HIS A 507 0.43 0.09 8.66
CA HIS A 507 -0.27 -1.18 8.85
C HIS A 507 0.70 -2.37 8.66
N GLY A 508 0.64 -3.33 9.55
CA GLY A 508 1.42 -4.56 9.50
C GLY A 508 0.55 -5.81 9.26
N VAL A 509 1.04 -6.97 9.71
CA VAL A 509 0.32 -8.25 9.59
C VAL A 509 -0.66 -8.37 10.76
N MET A 510 -1.83 -7.78 10.63
CA MET A 510 -2.90 -7.78 11.61
C MET A 510 -4.25 -7.69 10.92
N GLN A 511 -5.26 -8.34 11.49
CA GLN A 511 -6.64 -8.24 11.01
C GLN A 511 -7.34 -7.03 11.66
N SER A 512 -7.43 -5.93 10.92
CA SER A 512 -8.02 -4.66 11.35
C SER A 512 -9.45 -4.48 10.84
N ASP A 513 -10.10 -3.38 11.23
CA ASP A 513 -11.46 -3.03 10.80
C ASP A 513 -11.59 -2.83 9.28
N TYR A 514 -10.51 -2.53 8.58
CA TYR A 514 -10.51 -2.43 7.12
C TYR A 514 -11.03 -3.70 6.46
N TYR A 515 -10.63 -4.88 6.96
CA TYR A 515 -11.07 -6.17 6.42
C TYR A 515 -12.57 -6.41 6.55
N ARG A 516 -13.24 -5.81 7.53
CA ARG A 516 -14.69 -5.85 7.67
C ARG A 516 -15.43 -4.83 6.81
N HIS A 517 -14.70 -3.95 6.14
CA HIS A 517 -15.23 -2.85 5.33
C HIS A 517 -14.74 -2.88 3.88
N GLY A 518 -14.58 -4.07 3.33
CA GLY A 518 -14.38 -4.31 1.91
C GLY A 518 -12.94 -4.53 1.47
N PHE A 519 -11.94 -4.38 2.35
CA PHE A 519 -10.55 -4.68 2.00
C PHE A 519 -10.26 -6.17 2.07
N ASP A 520 -9.64 -6.70 1.04
CA ASP A 520 -9.16 -8.09 0.95
C ASP A 520 -7.73 -8.21 1.47
N ALA A 521 -6.95 -7.15 1.39
CA ALA A 521 -5.58 -7.05 1.87
C ALA A 521 -5.25 -5.62 2.31
N MET A 522 -4.24 -5.49 3.17
CA MET A 522 -3.63 -4.21 3.51
C MET A 522 -2.13 -4.26 3.19
N ILE A 523 -1.57 -3.12 2.77
CA ILE A 523 -0.13 -3.00 2.53
C ILE A 523 0.62 -3.21 3.84
N ASN A 524 1.62 -4.08 3.82
CA ASN A 524 2.43 -4.47 4.97
C ASN A 524 3.70 -3.61 5.05
N PHE A 525 3.65 -2.55 5.83
CA PHE A 525 4.76 -1.61 6.01
C PHE A 525 5.92 -2.16 6.84
N ASP A 526 5.69 -3.22 7.63
CA ASP A 526 6.72 -3.79 8.49
C ASP A 526 7.73 -4.66 7.72
N TYR A 527 7.30 -5.19 6.56
CA TYR A 527 8.08 -6.20 5.85
C TYR A 527 9.43 -5.70 5.34
N GLN A 528 9.50 -4.47 4.84
CA GLN A 528 10.75 -3.87 4.33
C GLN A 528 11.87 -3.90 5.38
N GLU A 529 11.58 -3.51 6.61
CA GLU A 529 12.57 -3.49 7.68
C GLU A 529 12.88 -4.89 8.25
N GLN A 530 11.89 -5.78 8.27
CA GLN A 530 12.11 -7.18 8.64
C GLN A 530 13.06 -7.86 7.64
N ALA A 531 12.83 -7.66 6.35
CA ALA A 531 13.69 -8.16 5.28
C ALA A 531 15.10 -7.56 5.34
N ALA A 532 15.23 -6.26 5.61
CA ALA A 532 16.53 -5.60 5.74
C ALA A 532 17.39 -6.20 6.87
N LYS A 533 16.77 -6.54 8.00
CA LYS A 533 17.45 -7.19 9.13
C LYS A 533 17.94 -8.61 8.80
N ALA A 534 17.31 -9.28 7.83
CA ALA A 534 17.64 -10.63 7.41
C ALA A 534 18.43 -10.68 6.08
N ALA A 535 18.78 -9.54 5.51
CA ALA A 535 19.43 -9.46 4.19
C ALA A 535 20.77 -10.18 4.13
N ASP A 536 21.51 -10.23 5.25
CA ASP A 536 22.78 -10.98 5.33
C ASP A 536 22.56 -12.49 5.51
N CYS A 537 21.40 -12.90 6.06
CA CYS A 537 21.11 -14.29 6.41
C CYS A 537 19.62 -14.60 6.33
N LEU A 538 19.21 -15.25 5.26
CA LEU A 538 17.78 -15.53 4.99
C LEU A 538 17.10 -16.39 6.08
N SER A 539 17.83 -17.24 6.77
CA SER A 539 17.31 -17.95 7.94
C SER A 539 16.79 -17.02 9.05
N GLY A 540 17.18 -15.75 9.03
CA GLY A 540 16.63 -14.71 9.88
C GLY A 540 15.15 -14.39 9.61
N MET A 541 14.62 -14.76 8.44
CA MET A 541 13.19 -14.62 8.11
C MET A 541 12.33 -15.77 8.60
N ASP A 542 12.90 -16.88 9.05
CA ASP A 542 12.14 -18.09 9.33
C ASP A 542 10.96 -17.85 10.28
N LEU A 543 11.21 -17.25 11.43
CA LEU A 543 10.15 -16.94 12.39
C LEU A 543 9.11 -15.98 11.82
N THR A 544 9.54 -14.96 11.09
CA THR A 544 8.62 -14.00 10.44
C THR A 544 7.74 -14.72 9.43
N TRP A 545 8.30 -15.56 8.58
CA TRP A 545 7.53 -16.31 7.59
C TRP A 545 6.59 -17.34 8.21
N GLN A 546 7.02 -18.06 9.26
CA GLN A 546 6.14 -18.97 10.00
C GLN A 546 4.93 -18.23 10.58
N GLN A 547 5.15 -17.12 11.26
CA GLN A 547 4.09 -16.32 11.86
C GLN A 547 3.15 -15.73 10.80
N MET A 548 3.69 -15.26 9.67
CA MET A 548 2.87 -14.79 8.55
C MET A 548 2.03 -15.92 7.95
N ALA A 549 2.65 -17.08 7.69
CA ALA A 549 1.93 -18.24 7.14
C ALA A 549 0.80 -18.71 8.07
N GLU A 550 0.99 -18.64 9.37
CA GLU A 550 -0.04 -18.97 10.36
C GLU A 550 -1.15 -17.92 10.39
N LYS A 551 -0.81 -16.63 10.52
CA LYS A 551 -1.79 -15.54 10.64
C LYS A 551 -2.61 -15.33 9.38
N LEU A 552 -2.02 -15.50 8.21
CA LEU A 552 -2.64 -15.21 6.92
C LEU A 552 -3.62 -16.30 6.42
N GLN A 553 -4.03 -17.22 7.25
CA GLN A 553 -5.06 -18.21 6.88
C GLN A 553 -6.46 -17.62 6.74
N GLY A 554 -6.74 -16.49 7.39
CA GLY A 554 -8.06 -15.84 7.39
C GLY A 554 -8.10 -14.44 6.75
N PHE A 555 -6.96 -13.87 6.38
CA PHE A 555 -6.85 -12.56 5.73
C PHE A 555 -5.55 -12.48 4.92
N ASN A 556 -5.36 -11.40 4.17
CA ASN A 556 -4.20 -11.24 3.31
C ASN A 556 -3.52 -9.88 3.56
N VAL A 557 -2.25 -9.78 3.21
CA VAL A 557 -1.49 -8.53 3.17
C VAL A 557 -0.76 -8.42 1.84
N LEU A 558 -0.30 -7.21 1.51
CA LEU A 558 0.56 -6.95 0.37
C LEU A 558 1.93 -6.49 0.90
N SER A 559 2.90 -7.39 0.93
CA SER A 559 4.25 -7.13 1.42
C SER A 559 5.16 -6.60 0.31
N TYR A 560 6.09 -5.72 0.63
CA TYR A 560 7.00 -5.11 -0.33
C TYR A 560 8.41 -4.92 0.26
N LEU A 561 9.40 -4.83 -0.61
CA LEU A 561 10.77 -4.41 -0.27
C LEU A 561 10.99 -2.94 -0.58
N SER A 562 10.55 -2.47 -1.73
CA SER A 562 10.68 -1.07 -2.17
C SER A 562 9.32 -0.43 -2.38
N SER A 563 9.24 0.88 -2.14
CA SER A 563 8.04 1.67 -2.36
C SER A 563 8.41 3.09 -2.81
N HIS A 564 7.47 3.74 -3.47
CA HIS A 564 7.59 5.14 -3.90
C HIS A 564 7.50 6.16 -2.76
N ASP A 565 7.06 5.71 -1.56
CA ASP A 565 6.84 6.55 -0.37
C ASP A 565 7.77 6.20 0.80
N THR A 566 8.59 5.16 0.67
CA THR A 566 9.57 4.77 1.68
C THR A 566 10.99 4.87 1.12
N ARG A 567 11.50 3.78 0.57
CA ARG A 567 12.85 3.73 -0.04
C ARG A 567 12.97 2.60 -1.07
N LEU A 568 14.01 2.63 -1.86
CA LEU A 568 14.42 1.48 -2.64
C LEU A 568 15.24 0.52 -1.77
N PHE A 569 14.85 -0.74 -1.73
CA PHE A 569 15.60 -1.79 -1.04
C PHE A 569 16.77 -2.22 -1.91
N ARG A 570 17.99 -2.09 -1.39
CA ARG A 570 19.23 -2.46 -2.09
C ARG A 570 20.16 -3.28 -1.20
N GLU A 571 19.66 -3.69 -0.05
CA GLU A 571 20.30 -4.64 0.85
C GLU A 571 20.17 -6.07 0.30
N GLY A 572 21.12 -6.93 0.61
CA GLY A 572 21.06 -8.35 0.28
C GLY A 572 21.34 -8.73 -1.17
N GLY A 573 21.55 -7.77 -2.07
CA GLY A 573 21.87 -8.07 -3.49
C GLY A 573 20.86 -9.00 -4.16
N ASP A 574 21.32 -10.13 -4.65
CA ASP A 574 20.55 -11.22 -5.29
C ASP A 574 19.51 -11.87 -4.35
N LYS A 575 19.69 -11.77 -3.03
CA LYS A 575 18.72 -12.31 -2.05
C LYS A 575 17.41 -11.51 -1.98
N ALA A 576 17.35 -10.33 -2.57
CA ALA A 576 16.12 -9.53 -2.61
C ALA A 576 14.96 -10.30 -3.26
N ALA A 577 15.23 -11.03 -4.35
CA ALA A 577 14.22 -11.89 -4.98
C ALA A 577 13.69 -12.97 -4.03
N GLU A 578 14.58 -13.61 -3.30
CA GLU A 578 14.25 -14.69 -2.35
C GLU A 578 13.47 -14.14 -1.16
N LEU A 579 13.90 -13.00 -0.60
CA LEU A 579 13.21 -12.31 0.50
C LEU A 579 11.77 -11.93 0.15
N LEU A 580 11.50 -11.52 -1.10
CA LEU A 580 10.17 -11.09 -1.50
C LEU A 580 9.32 -12.24 -2.06
N LEU A 581 9.83 -12.96 -3.07
CA LEU A 581 9.03 -13.89 -3.85
C LEU A 581 8.75 -15.22 -3.12
N LEU A 582 9.45 -15.49 -2.03
CA LEU A 582 9.19 -16.62 -1.14
C LEU A 582 8.40 -16.23 0.12
N ALA A 583 7.95 -14.98 0.24
CA ALA A 583 7.15 -14.52 1.37
C ALA A 583 5.71 -15.07 1.33
N PRO A 584 5.11 -15.39 2.50
CA PRO A 584 3.68 -15.64 2.62
C PRO A 584 2.84 -14.40 2.32
N GLY A 585 1.61 -14.61 1.84
CA GLY A 585 0.70 -13.55 1.43
C GLY A 585 1.06 -12.97 0.06
N ALA A 586 0.27 -12.02 -0.43
CA ALA A 586 0.56 -11.31 -1.67
C ALA A 586 1.83 -10.46 -1.52
N VAL A 587 2.57 -10.32 -2.61
CA VAL A 587 3.82 -9.53 -2.64
C VAL A 587 3.79 -8.51 -3.76
N GLN A 588 4.48 -7.39 -3.54
CA GLN A 588 4.62 -6.28 -4.47
C GLN A 588 6.07 -6.15 -4.91
N ILE A 589 6.31 -6.25 -6.21
CA ILE A 589 7.54 -5.79 -6.84
C ILE A 589 7.34 -4.32 -7.22
N PHE A 590 8.15 -3.42 -6.70
CA PHE A 590 8.18 -2.04 -7.20
C PHE A 590 9.06 -2.00 -8.44
N TYR A 591 8.57 -1.41 -9.53
CA TYR A 591 9.22 -1.48 -10.84
C TYR A 591 10.73 -1.24 -10.75
N GLY A 592 11.48 -2.13 -11.34
CA GLY A 592 12.94 -2.09 -11.35
C GLY A 592 13.64 -2.66 -10.11
N ASP A 593 12.93 -3.27 -9.16
CA ASP A 593 13.58 -4.05 -8.09
C ASP A 593 14.40 -5.18 -8.68
N GLU A 594 13.85 -5.87 -9.69
CA GLU A 594 14.48 -6.98 -10.39
C GLU A 594 15.72 -6.58 -11.19
N SER A 595 15.81 -5.31 -11.60
CA SER A 595 16.94 -4.77 -12.35
C SER A 595 17.88 -3.89 -11.52
N SER A 596 17.66 -3.83 -10.21
CA SER A 596 18.38 -2.92 -9.32
C SER A 596 18.37 -1.47 -9.82
N ARG A 597 17.17 -1.01 -10.20
CA ARG A 597 16.96 0.35 -10.72
C ARG A 597 17.59 1.38 -9.78
N PRO A 598 18.43 2.30 -10.30
CA PRO A 598 19.13 3.24 -9.47
C PRO A 598 18.20 4.30 -8.86
N PHE A 599 18.59 4.80 -7.70
CA PHE A 599 17.99 5.96 -7.07
C PHE A 599 18.25 7.20 -7.93
N GLY A 600 17.23 8.02 -8.15
CA GLY A 600 17.29 9.18 -9.02
C GLY A 600 17.55 10.50 -8.28
N PRO A 601 17.49 11.63 -9.01
CA PRO A 601 17.61 12.95 -8.42
C PRO A 601 16.43 13.27 -7.49
N THR A 602 16.69 14.07 -6.45
CA THR A 602 15.71 14.32 -5.39
C THR A 602 15.32 15.79 -5.25
N GLY A 603 16.20 16.71 -5.58
CA GLY A 603 16.03 18.06 -5.07
C GLY A 603 15.87 18.05 -3.54
N SER A 604 15.01 18.89 -3.02
CA SER A 604 14.68 18.94 -1.58
C SER A 604 13.60 17.95 -1.14
N ASP A 605 13.19 17.01 -2.00
CA ASP A 605 12.26 15.92 -1.69
C ASP A 605 12.93 14.56 -1.90
N PRO A 606 13.40 13.89 -0.82
CA PRO A 606 14.08 12.61 -0.93
C PRO A 606 13.28 11.50 -1.61
N LEU A 607 11.94 11.55 -1.56
CA LEU A 607 11.09 10.53 -2.15
C LEU A 607 11.14 10.54 -3.68
N GLN A 608 11.46 11.67 -4.31
CA GLN A 608 11.58 11.74 -5.76
C GLN A 608 12.63 10.77 -6.30
N GLY A 609 13.68 10.49 -5.55
CA GLY A 609 14.72 9.54 -5.94
C GLY A 609 14.25 8.09 -6.09
N THR A 610 13.16 7.71 -5.41
CA THR A 610 12.55 6.37 -5.56
C THR A 610 11.77 6.23 -6.86
N ARG A 611 11.52 7.34 -7.58
CA ARG A 611 10.64 7.47 -8.74
C ARG A 611 11.41 7.71 -10.04
N SER A 612 12.64 7.22 -10.11
CA SER A 612 13.49 7.29 -11.30
C SER A 612 12.91 6.46 -12.46
N ASP A 613 13.39 6.72 -13.68
CA ASP A 613 12.97 5.97 -14.85
C ASP A 613 13.43 4.51 -14.81
N MET A 614 12.64 3.62 -15.42
CA MET A 614 13.02 2.21 -15.56
C MET A 614 14.32 2.08 -16.35
N ASN A 615 15.26 1.30 -15.83
CA ASN A 615 16.58 1.10 -16.43
C ASN A 615 16.60 -0.07 -17.42
N TRP A 616 15.82 0.04 -18.50
CA TRP A 616 15.64 -1.02 -19.52
C TRP A 616 16.96 -1.50 -20.13
N GLN A 617 17.91 -0.61 -20.31
CA GLN A 617 19.23 -0.95 -20.86
C GLN A 617 20.03 -1.92 -19.97
N ASP A 618 19.72 -1.97 -18.68
CA ASP A 618 20.42 -2.86 -17.73
C ASP A 618 19.86 -4.28 -17.73
N ILE A 619 18.63 -4.48 -18.21
CA ILE A 619 17.91 -5.76 -18.17
C ILE A 619 18.65 -6.85 -18.93
N SER A 620 19.19 -6.54 -20.10
CA SER A 620 20.01 -7.43 -20.91
C SER A 620 21.52 -7.22 -20.76
N GLY A 621 21.91 -6.29 -19.86
CA GLY A 621 23.28 -5.93 -19.57
C GLY A 621 23.71 -6.34 -18.17
N LYS A 622 24.12 -5.36 -17.36
CA LYS A 622 24.68 -5.59 -16.02
C LYS A 622 23.72 -6.24 -15.01
N SER A 623 22.40 -6.16 -15.24
CA SER A 623 21.37 -6.75 -14.37
C SER A 623 20.80 -8.08 -14.91
N ALA A 624 21.33 -8.60 -16.03
CA ALA A 624 20.76 -9.77 -16.71
C ALA A 624 20.66 -11.00 -15.79
N ASP A 625 21.70 -11.29 -15.03
CA ASP A 625 21.72 -12.43 -14.11
C ASP A 625 20.74 -12.26 -12.97
N ASN A 626 20.65 -11.07 -12.41
CA ASN A 626 19.68 -10.74 -11.36
C ASN A 626 18.23 -10.85 -11.87
N VAL A 627 17.94 -10.31 -13.04
CA VAL A 627 16.63 -10.45 -13.68
C VAL A 627 16.27 -11.90 -13.91
N ALA A 628 17.21 -12.72 -14.42
CA ALA A 628 16.99 -14.15 -14.62
C ALA A 628 16.68 -14.86 -13.28
N HIS A 629 17.34 -14.49 -12.21
CA HIS A 629 17.07 -15.02 -10.87
C HIS A 629 15.66 -14.65 -10.38
N TRP A 630 15.25 -13.38 -10.52
CA TRP A 630 13.89 -12.94 -10.23
C TRP A 630 12.83 -13.68 -11.06
N GLN A 631 13.09 -13.90 -12.35
CA GLN A 631 12.21 -14.68 -13.24
C GLN A 631 12.02 -16.11 -12.76
N ARG A 632 13.08 -16.80 -12.35
CA ARG A 632 13.00 -18.17 -11.84
C ARG A 632 12.13 -18.27 -10.59
N LEU A 633 12.36 -17.39 -9.63
CA LEU A 633 11.58 -17.37 -8.40
C LEU A 633 10.13 -16.90 -8.65
N GLY A 634 9.92 -15.91 -9.49
CA GLY A 634 8.59 -15.44 -9.86
C GLY A 634 7.75 -16.49 -10.56
N GLN A 635 8.36 -17.25 -11.49
CA GLN A 635 7.71 -18.36 -12.18
C GLN A 635 7.40 -19.52 -11.22
N PHE A 636 8.31 -19.83 -10.30
CA PHE A 636 8.08 -20.85 -9.28
C PHE A 636 6.91 -20.46 -8.37
N ARG A 637 6.89 -19.23 -7.89
CA ARG A 637 5.78 -18.70 -7.09
C ARG A 637 4.46 -18.77 -7.85
N ALA A 638 4.43 -18.35 -9.13
CA ALA A 638 3.21 -18.37 -9.94
C ALA A 638 2.63 -19.79 -10.13
N ARG A 639 3.48 -20.83 -10.12
CA ARG A 639 3.08 -22.23 -10.21
C ARG A 639 2.53 -22.81 -8.90
N HIS A 640 2.98 -22.27 -7.76
CA HIS A 640 2.80 -22.88 -6.44
C HIS A 640 2.08 -21.95 -5.46
N PRO A 641 0.74 -22.02 -5.37
CA PRO A 641 -0.02 -21.29 -4.35
C PRO A 641 0.46 -21.55 -2.92
N ALA A 642 1.07 -22.70 -2.67
CA ALA A 642 1.67 -23.04 -1.39
C ALA A 642 2.69 -21.99 -0.89
N ILE A 643 3.36 -21.26 -1.79
CA ILE A 643 4.32 -20.22 -1.40
C ILE A 643 3.63 -19.09 -0.64
N GLY A 644 2.55 -18.56 -1.17
CA GLY A 644 1.82 -17.44 -0.56
C GLY A 644 0.76 -17.85 0.45
N ALA A 645 0.05 -18.96 0.19
CA ALA A 645 -1.12 -19.40 0.97
C ALA A 645 -0.86 -20.59 1.90
N GLY A 646 0.32 -21.22 1.81
CA GLY A 646 0.61 -22.47 2.52
C GLY A 646 1.02 -22.30 3.97
N GLN A 647 0.82 -23.37 4.74
CA GLN A 647 1.38 -23.54 6.08
C GLN A 647 2.87 -23.87 5.96
N GLN A 648 3.70 -23.29 6.82
CA GLN A 648 5.15 -23.50 6.82
C GLN A 648 5.60 -24.45 7.93
N THR A 649 6.48 -25.39 7.55
CA THR A 649 7.25 -26.21 8.50
C THR A 649 8.73 -26.01 8.17
N THR A 650 9.49 -25.53 9.14
CA THR A 650 10.95 -25.39 9.02
C THR A 650 11.61 -26.75 9.12
N LEU A 651 12.62 -26.98 8.27
CA LEU A 651 13.35 -28.23 8.20
C LEU A 651 14.56 -28.23 9.15
N SER A 652 14.77 -29.37 9.82
CA SER A 652 16.00 -29.63 10.58
C SER A 652 17.07 -30.16 9.64
N LEU A 653 17.87 -29.28 9.09
CA LEU A 653 18.96 -29.63 8.19
C LEU A 653 20.30 -29.72 8.96
N LYS A 654 21.17 -30.64 8.56
CA LYS A 654 22.55 -30.73 9.10
C LYS A 654 23.37 -29.52 8.70
N GLN A 655 23.11 -28.99 7.53
CA GLN A 655 23.77 -27.83 6.93
C GLN A 655 22.75 -27.08 6.10
N GLY A 656 22.76 -25.75 6.14
CA GLY A 656 21.86 -24.89 5.40
C GLY A 656 20.56 -24.56 6.14
N TYR A 657 19.62 -23.99 5.39
CA TYR A 657 18.29 -23.59 5.86
C TYR A 657 17.23 -24.08 4.85
N GLY A 658 16.05 -24.38 5.31
CA GLY A 658 14.97 -24.72 4.42
C GLY A 658 13.64 -24.91 5.13
N PHE A 659 12.58 -24.93 4.32
CA PHE A 659 11.22 -25.13 4.79
C PHE A 659 10.39 -25.91 3.76
N VAL A 660 9.31 -26.49 4.23
CA VAL A 660 8.21 -27.01 3.41
C VAL A 660 7.01 -26.07 3.56
N ARG A 661 6.34 -25.78 2.45
CA ARG A 661 5.01 -25.16 2.48
C ARG A 661 4.01 -26.05 1.75
N GLN A 662 2.81 -26.14 2.34
CA GLN A 662 1.71 -26.93 1.81
C GLN A 662 0.41 -26.13 1.83
N HIS A 663 -0.31 -26.18 0.71
CA HIS A 663 -1.64 -25.63 0.54
C HIS A 663 -2.50 -26.59 -0.29
N GLY A 664 -3.46 -27.25 0.33
CA GLY A 664 -4.19 -28.34 -0.34
C GLY A 664 -3.24 -29.43 -0.81
N ASP A 665 -3.30 -29.77 -2.08
CA ASP A 665 -2.44 -30.78 -2.73
C ASP A 665 -1.10 -30.19 -3.21
N ASP A 666 -0.94 -28.88 -3.19
CA ASP A 666 0.30 -28.22 -3.57
C ASP A 666 1.31 -28.23 -2.41
N THR A 667 2.48 -28.81 -2.68
CA THR A 667 3.55 -28.91 -1.68
C THR A 667 4.88 -28.59 -2.34
N VAL A 668 5.63 -27.68 -1.72
CA VAL A 668 6.97 -27.30 -2.15
C VAL A 668 7.96 -27.38 -1.00
N MET A 669 9.21 -27.65 -1.34
CA MET A 669 10.32 -27.60 -0.39
C MET A 669 11.38 -26.64 -0.93
N VAL A 670 11.75 -25.67 -0.13
CA VAL A 670 12.75 -24.67 -0.48
C VAL A 670 13.96 -24.86 0.42
N ILE A 671 15.14 -24.99 -0.17
CA ILE A 671 16.39 -25.31 0.53
C ILE A 671 17.48 -24.34 0.08
N TRP A 672 18.20 -23.80 1.02
CA TRP A 672 19.49 -23.14 0.82
C TRP A 672 20.61 -24.03 1.35
N ALA A 673 21.53 -24.43 0.49
CA ALA A 673 22.66 -25.31 0.82
C ALA A 673 23.64 -24.67 1.82
N GLY A 674 23.86 -23.38 1.67
CA GLY A 674 24.44 -22.52 2.69
C GLY A 674 23.35 -21.73 3.40
N GLN A 675 23.61 -21.22 4.59
CA GLN A 675 22.71 -20.23 5.18
C GLN A 675 22.96 -18.89 4.53
N HIS A 676 22.04 -18.46 3.74
CA HIS A 676 22.08 -17.12 3.16
C HIS A 676 21.46 -16.10 4.07
#